data_84e102a906456a77daede4bbaea69490
#
_entry.id   84e102a906456a77daede4bbaea69490
#
_cell.length_a   1.000
_cell.length_b   1.000
_cell.length_c   1.000
_cell.angle_alpha   90.00
_cell.angle_beta   90.00
_cell.angle_gamma   90.00
#
_symmetry.space_group_name_H-M   'P 1'
#
loop_
_entity.id
_entity.type
_entity.pdbx_description
1 polymer ?
#
loop_
_entity_poly.entity_id
_entity_poly.type
_entity_poly.pdbx_seq_one_letter_code
_entity_poly.pdbx_strand_id
1 'polypeptide(L)'
;RGSHEYFSFFVQGTIKHIYSKFNIMKTILLCMMLMLSGMLTAQTIDNPPFKARSGSIGNITRIERTPEGTRVYIHAIFRPHWWIKEEGDSYLEDAATGKKYQFKSAEGIELNKEVYMPDSGEMDYVLTFEALPEETQVIHLLSPSDTEGNTYDISLVPQTDKTVSPLAAIKGNWFNTDDLNAWEYGIYDSVTIMNNRIFTNETVRKKGKRIEITVKDKQNGETRTLLVTPQKDGNCKIQANGEKEQLYTRQKETTKTIAADTGFQQFFHTDTTCLQGYIDGYDRRLGFDTGLIYLSNIITREDYPTVIQIDEDGSFLCKFVIKHPVEQSVTLGNNWIPFYIEPGQTLTMYIDWEALLARSRARDYYFPIKNIAYMGPSAPLSYLLKEFSSLIPYRYEDLSNSRNKLTPSQYKEHMKPFIAQWEHTADSVIQICQPSAKAVRLIKNKTNLQAGGLFFDFLMSRDYYAKQDTANQALKVQEDDSYYDFLNKMPLNDEAVLADANASTFINRFEYMNAFRKAYGQQYATAPTDTITYTYPEKPLLTFFKEKGVKMNAEQEAIRLKHEKLAGTTVKITLKELQEENEKVKDLFGKEEKLISEYVEKHVKNEQSEESKEEIDRNFISMKVKSEHIKDSILAGLYNVPNPLLWQIAKVRDMKFYLENIKTRSIAREYADNTKEELTFPILAEEAEYLFTKIHPKEEAKSYQLPEGKATEVFRNIIKNHPDKVLFVDFWATTCGPCRGGIEATADLRKKYKDHPEFQFIYITGQKDSPAGAYKQYVENNLKGEASYYVTESEFNYLRQLFHFNGIPHYELVLKDGSISKEGLGTHKIRKYLEENFPVSEPAQLNLNEE
;
A
#
# COMPACT_ATOMS: atom_id res chain seq x y z
N ARG A 1 -106.50 -44.50 9.13
CA ARG A 1 -105.38 -44.86 8.32
C ARG A 1 -104.90 -43.63 7.41
N GLY A 2 -104.41 -42.57 7.92
CA GLY A 2 -104.08 -41.41 7.14
C GLY A 2 -103.13 -40.47 7.85
N SER A 3 -102.80 -40.62 9.10
CA SER A 3 -101.91 -39.72 9.86
C SER A 3 -100.51 -40.19 10.15
N HIS A 4 -100.13 -41.42 9.83
CA HIS A 4 -98.78 -41.92 10.08
C HIS A 4 -97.85 -41.77 8.86
N GLU A 5 -98.24 -41.65 7.65
CA GLU A 5 -97.39 -41.52 6.49
C GLU A 5 -96.88 -40.06 6.23
N TYR A 6 -97.63 -39.02 6.67
CA TYR A 6 -97.25 -37.65 6.52
C TYR A 6 -96.14 -37.28 7.52
N PHE A 7 -96.04 -37.90 8.67
CA PHE A 7 -95.05 -37.61 9.69
C PHE A 7 -93.70 -38.24 9.33
N SER A 8 -93.73 -39.43 8.71
CA SER A 8 -92.56 -40.05 8.22
C SER A 8 -91.81 -39.33 7.08
N PHE A 9 -92.60 -38.77 6.12
CA PHE A 9 -92.03 -37.95 5.03
C PHE A 9 -91.46 -36.61 5.48
N PHE A 10 -92.10 -35.98 6.48
CA PHE A 10 -91.61 -34.69 7.02
C PHE A 10 -90.28 -34.85 7.80
N VAL A 11 -90.13 -35.87 8.62
CA VAL A 11 -88.89 -36.18 9.39
C VAL A 11 -87.79 -36.63 8.45
N GLN A 12 -88.04 -37.44 7.45
CA GLN A 12 -86.95 -37.83 6.50
C GLN A 12 -86.52 -36.67 5.59
N GLY A 13 -87.43 -35.75 5.21
CA GLY A 13 -87.10 -34.57 4.41
C GLY A 13 -86.26 -33.58 5.23
N THR A 14 -86.58 -33.36 6.51
CA THR A 14 -85.86 -32.44 7.42
C THR A 14 -84.52 -33.00 7.78
N ILE A 15 -84.35 -34.29 8.04
CA ILE A 15 -83.08 -34.95 8.31
C ILE A 15 -82.16 -34.94 7.06
N LYS A 16 -82.67 -35.19 5.87
CA LYS A 16 -81.92 -35.06 4.61
C LYS A 16 -81.48 -33.61 4.38
N HIS A 17 -82.25 -32.62 4.72
CA HIS A 17 -81.89 -31.20 4.55
C HIS A 17 -80.86 -30.75 5.56
N ILE A 18 -80.90 -31.23 6.79
CA ILE A 18 -79.90 -30.98 7.83
C ILE A 18 -78.59 -31.68 7.44
N TYR A 19 -78.59 -32.92 6.99
CA TYR A 19 -77.39 -33.64 6.53
C TYR A 19 -76.80 -32.99 5.28
N SER A 20 -77.64 -32.53 4.34
CA SER A 20 -77.16 -31.76 3.16
C SER A 20 -76.50 -30.44 3.55
N LYS A 21 -77.09 -29.66 4.47
CA LYS A 21 -76.51 -28.42 4.98
C LYS A 21 -75.23 -28.68 5.78
N PHE A 22 -75.12 -29.75 6.56
CA PHE A 22 -73.92 -30.13 7.33
C PHE A 22 -72.82 -30.60 6.40
N ASN A 23 -73.08 -31.31 5.33
CA ASN A 23 -72.12 -31.68 4.32
C ASN A 23 -71.65 -30.47 3.48
N ILE A 24 -72.55 -29.57 3.11
CA ILE A 24 -72.21 -28.32 2.42
C ILE A 24 -71.29 -27.45 3.36
N MET A 25 -71.65 -27.35 4.65
CA MET A 25 -70.84 -26.58 5.62
C MET A 25 -69.51 -27.24 5.88
N LYS A 26 -69.40 -28.57 5.89
CA LYS A 26 -68.12 -29.30 5.93
C LYS A 26 -67.27 -29.08 4.66
N THR A 27 -67.90 -29.10 3.50
CA THR A 27 -67.25 -28.86 2.22
C THR A 27 -66.79 -27.39 2.12
N ILE A 28 -67.58 -26.42 2.58
CA ILE A 28 -67.27 -25.01 2.62
C ILE A 28 -66.11 -24.80 3.63
N LEU A 29 -66.14 -25.47 4.81
CA LEU A 29 -65.09 -25.38 5.80
C LEU A 29 -63.76 -26.03 5.30
N LEU A 30 -63.85 -27.17 4.57
CA LEU A 30 -62.75 -27.83 3.92
C LEU A 30 -62.17 -27.00 2.78
N CYS A 31 -63.08 -26.39 1.95
CA CYS A 31 -62.63 -25.44 0.94
C CYS A 31 -62.02 -24.14 1.52
N MET A 32 -62.58 -23.63 2.63
CA MET A 32 -61.95 -22.51 3.35
C MET A 32 -60.62 -22.93 3.99
N MET A 33 -60.48 -24.12 4.58
CA MET A 33 -59.21 -24.65 5.04
C MET A 33 -58.21 -24.89 3.90
N LEU A 34 -58.65 -25.38 2.75
CA LEU A 34 -57.84 -25.52 1.53
C LEU A 34 -57.53 -24.17 0.88
N MET A 35 -58.39 -23.17 0.99
CA MET A 35 -58.04 -21.79 0.57
C MET A 35 -57.13 -21.05 1.56
N LEU A 36 -57.26 -21.32 2.87
CA LEU A 36 -56.29 -20.80 3.86
C LEU A 36 -54.95 -21.53 3.81
N SER A 37 -54.88 -22.83 3.44
CA SER A 37 -53.61 -23.53 3.21
C SER A 37 -52.97 -23.22 1.86
N GLY A 38 -53.69 -22.56 0.95
CA GLY A 38 -53.22 -22.15 -0.37
C GLY A 38 -52.62 -20.73 -0.41
N MET A 39 -52.55 -20.01 0.73
CA MET A 39 -51.96 -18.66 0.84
C MET A 39 -50.67 -18.58 1.62
N LEU A 40 -49.97 -19.68 1.81
CA LEU A 40 -48.55 -19.66 2.16
C LEU A 40 -47.70 -19.53 0.87
N THR A 41 -47.93 -18.43 0.14
CA THR A 41 -47.06 -18.13 -1.02
C THR A 41 -45.70 -17.73 -0.50
N ALA A 42 -44.68 -18.47 -0.89
CA ALA A 42 -43.30 -18.07 -0.70
C ALA A 42 -43.15 -16.64 -1.24
N GLN A 43 -42.69 -15.71 -0.39
CA GLN A 43 -42.37 -14.36 -0.84
C GLN A 43 -41.04 -14.43 -1.56
N THR A 44 -41.04 -14.13 -2.84
CA THR A 44 -39.83 -14.08 -3.68
C THR A 44 -39.46 -12.64 -4.00
N ILE A 45 -38.22 -12.29 -3.78
CA ILE A 45 -37.65 -10.98 -4.10
C ILE A 45 -36.48 -11.21 -5.05
N ASP A 46 -36.66 -10.86 -6.31
CA ASP A 46 -35.61 -10.93 -7.33
C ASP A 46 -34.75 -9.68 -7.29
N ASN A 47 -33.40 -9.86 -7.38
CA ASN A 47 -32.38 -8.79 -7.34
C ASN A 47 -32.66 -7.77 -6.23
N PRO A 48 -32.71 -8.22 -4.96
CA PRO A 48 -33.05 -7.33 -3.84
C PRO A 48 -32.06 -6.17 -3.77
N PRO A 49 -32.52 -4.92 -3.69
CA PRO A 49 -31.62 -3.78 -3.52
C PRO A 49 -30.97 -3.83 -2.15
N PHE A 50 -29.72 -3.38 -2.10
CA PHE A 50 -28.92 -3.27 -0.87
C PHE A 50 -28.25 -1.89 -0.80
N LYS A 51 -27.74 -1.50 0.39
CA LYS A 51 -27.08 -0.21 0.57
C LYS A 51 -25.57 -0.31 0.31
N ALA A 52 -24.90 -1.32 0.87
CA ALA A 52 -23.46 -1.49 0.75
C ALA A 52 -23.07 -2.97 0.83
N ARG A 53 -21.91 -3.29 0.26
CA ARG A 53 -21.29 -4.62 0.40
C ARG A 53 -19.78 -4.53 0.43
N SER A 54 -19.14 -5.47 1.12
CA SER A 54 -17.68 -5.52 1.27
C SER A 54 -16.97 -6.26 0.14
N GLY A 55 -17.67 -7.09 -0.63
CA GLY A 55 -17.13 -7.81 -1.79
C GLY A 55 -18.14 -7.94 -2.93
N SER A 56 -17.65 -8.36 -4.10
CA SER A 56 -18.48 -8.53 -5.30
C SER A 56 -18.30 -9.88 -6.00
N ILE A 57 -17.73 -10.87 -5.32
CA ILE A 57 -17.65 -12.25 -5.83
C ILE A 57 -19.07 -12.84 -5.85
N GLY A 58 -19.74 -12.91 -4.70
CA GLY A 58 -21.12 -13.38 -4.60
C GLY A 58 -22.11 -12.23 -4.84
N ASN A 59 -23.05 -12.40 -5.77
CA ASN A 59 -24.13 -11.46 -6.05
C ASN A 59 -25.45 -12.10 -5.68
N ILE A 60 -26.23 -11.51 -4.77
CA ILE A 60 -27.56 -11.98 -4.39
C ILE A 60 -28.52 -11.70 -5.54
N THR A 61 -29.00 -12.76 -6.19
CA THR A 61 -29.92 -12.66 -7.34
C THR A 61 -31.38 -12.83 -6.92
N ARG A 62 -31.62 -13.55 -5.81
CA ARG A 62 -32.97 -13.81 -5.33
C ARG A 62 -32.97 -14.14 -3.84
N ILE A 63 -34.03 -13.75 -3.14
CA ILE A 63 -34.34 -14.23 -1.79
C ILE A 63 -35.74 -14.81 -1.79
N GLU A 64 -35.90 -16.06 -1.30
CA GLU A 64 -37.19 -16.74 -1.10
C GLU A 64 -37.44 -16.96 0.38
N ARG A 65 -38.59 -16.53 0.87
CA ARG A 65 -39.02 -16.70 2.26
C ARG A 65 -40.10 -17.75 2.32
N THR A 66 -39.86 -18.81 3.08
CA THR A 66 -40.82 -19.86 3.34
C THR A 66 -40.92 -20.11 4.85
N PRO A 67 -41.95 -20.82 5.34
CA PRO A 67 -42.03 -21.20 6.76
C PRO A 67 -40.86 -22.12 7.20
N GLU A 68 -40.28 -22.87 6.28
CA GLU A 68 -39.20 -23.80 6.52
C GLU A 68 -37.81 -23.11 6.62
N GLY A 69 -37.69 -21.94 5.96
CA GLY A 69 -36.43 -21.19 5.93
C GLY A 69 -36.41 -20.06 4.92
N THR A 70 -35.33 -19.29 4.95
CA THR A 70 -35.02 -18.23 3.98
C THR A 70 -33.89 -18.71 3.09
N ARG A 71 -34.15 -18.76 1.77
CA ARG A 71 -33.17 -19.16 0.74
C ARG A 71 -32.62 -17.94 0.06
N VAL A 72 -31.27 -17.82 0.04
CA VAL A 72 -30.54 -16.76 -0.62
C VAL A 72 -29.81 -17.34 -1.81
N TYR A 73 -30.19 -16.94 -3.01
CA TYR A 73 -29.58 -17.38 -4.27
C TYR A 73 -28.45 -16.46 -4.64
N ILE A 74 -27.26 -17.02 -4.82
CA ILE A 74 -26.04 -16.30 -5.09
C ILE A 74 -25.49 -16.70 -6.46
N HIS A 75 -25.21 -15.72 -7.30
CA HIS A 75 -24.47 -15.84 -8.52
C HIS A 75 -23.03 -15.35 -8.28
N ALA A 76 -22.09 -16.30 -8.20
CA ALA A 76 -20.69 -16.00 -7.99
C ALA A 76 -19.97 -15.77 -9.33
N ILE A 77 -19.16 -14.71 -9.38
CA ILE A 77 -18.29 -14.37 -10.50
C ILE A 77 -16.87 -14.21 -9.99
N PHE A 78 -15.94 -15.05 -10.45
CA PHE A 78 -14.54 -14.94 -10.11
C PHE A 78 -13.66 -15.43 -11.26
N ARG A 79 -12.33 -15.42 -11.09
CA ARG A 79 -11.39 -15.87 -12.11
C ARG A 79 -11.54 -17.37 -12.38
N PRO A 80 -11.55 -17.83 -13.64
CA PRO A 80 -11.53 -19.25 -13.97
C PRO A 80 -10.36 -19.96 -13.25
N HIS A 81 -10.63 -21.15 -12.74
CA HIS A 81 -9.65 -22.00 -12.03
C HIS A 81 -9.11 -21.45 -10.71
N TRP A 82 -9.59 -20.28 -10.25
CA TRP A 82 -9.36 -19.82 -8.89
C TRP A 82 -10.46 -20.36 -7.97
N TRP A 83 -10.17 -20.46 -6.69
CA TRP A 83 -11.14 -20.98 -5.74
C TRP A 83 -11.91 -19.90 -5.01
N ILE A 84 -13.12 -20.23 -4.63
CA ILE A 84 -13.94 -19.53 -3.64
C ILE A 84 -14.23 -20.47 -2.48
N LYS A 85 -14.59 -19.91 -1.34
CA LYS A 85 -14.90 -20.69 -0.14
C LYS A 85 -16.10 -20.08 0.59
N GLU A 86 -17.10 -20.89 0.89
CA GLU A 86 -18.20 -20.52 1.78
C GLU A 86 -17.96 -21.12 3.16
N GLU A 87 -17.96 -20.27 4.17
CA GLU A 87 -17.86 -20.69 5.57
C GLU A 87 -19.27 -20.93 6.12
N GLY A 88 -19.46 -21.98 6.89
CA GLY A 88 -20.77 -22.34 7.46
C GLY A 88 -21.22 -21.49 8.65
N ASP A 89 -20.60 -20.34 8.89
CA ASP A 89 -20.86 -19.44 10.03
C ASP A 89 -21.63 -18.17 9.63
N SER A 90 -22.01 -18.05 8.37
CA SER A 90 -22.83 -16.95 7.85
C SER A 90 -24.22 -16.92 8.53
N TYR A 91 -24.79 -15.75 8.70
CA TYR A 91 -26.14 -15.56 9.26
C TYR A 91 -26.85 -14.38 8.60
N LEU A 92 -28.19 -14.41 8.63
CA LEU A 92 -29.00 -13.23 8.35
C LEU A 92 -29.27 -12.49 9.65
N GLU A 93 -29.19 -11.16 9.62
CA GLU A 93 -29.55 -10.29 10.75
C GLU A 93 -30.67 -9.35 10.34
N ASP A 94 -31.74 -9.31 11.14
CA ASP A 94 -32.82 -8.34 10.97
C ASP A 94 -32.30 -6.96 11.38
N ALA A 95 -32.29 -6.01 10.43
CA ALA A 95 -31.71 -4.68 10.63
C ALA A 95 -32.40 -3.84 11.70
N ALA A 96 -33.69 -4.10 11.98
CA ALA A 96 -34.45 -3.34 12.95
C ALA A 96 -34.28 -3.86 14.39
N THR A 97 -34.12 -5.18 14.55
CA THR A 97 -34.11 -5.84 15.85
C THR A 97 -32.72 -6.36 16.26
N GLY A 98 -31.79 -6.50 15.32
CA GLY A 98 -30.48 -7.14 15.52
C GLY A 98 -30.57 -8.65 15.77
N LYS A 99 -31.73 -9.27 15.54
CA LYS A 99 -31.92 -10.72 15.72
C LYS A 99 -31.24 -11.46 14.58
N LYS A 100 -30.48 -12.50 14.95
CA LYS A 100 -29.74 -13.36 14.04
C LYS A 100 -30.54 -14.62 13.68
N TYR A 101 -30.47 -14.99 12.41
CA TYR A 101 -31.08 -16.18 11.83
C TYR A 101 -29.96 -17.03 11.24
N GLN A 102 -29.74 -18.21 11.85
CA GLN A 102 -28.55 -19.01 11.62
C GLN A 102 -28.60 -19.75 10.28
N PHE A 103 -27.42 -19.99 9.74
CA PHE A 103 -27.23 -20.85 8.57
C PHE A 103 -27.71 -22.30 8.83
N LYS A 104 -28.35 -22.91 7.83
CA LYS A 104 -28.85 -24.31 7.88
C LYS A 104 -28.13 -25.20 6.88
N SER A 105 -28.09 -24.81 5.60
CA SER A 105 -27.52 -25.65 4.54
C SER A 105 -27.12 -24.83 3.32
N ALA A 106 -26.24 -25.42 2.49
CA ALA A 106 -25.91 -24.89 1.15
C ALA A 106 -26.24 -25.93 0.08
N GLU A 107 -26.58 -25.46 -1.10
CA GLU A 107 -26.79 -26.23 -2.32
C GLU A 107 -25.91 -25.64 -3.43
N GLY A 108 -25.21 -26.47 -4.19
CA GLY A 108 -24.34 -26.02 -5.30
C GLY A 108 -22.93 -25.60 -4.90
N ILE A 109 -22.59 -25.58 -3.60
CA ILE A 109 -21.23 -25.33 -3.09
C ILE A 109 -20.94 -26.19 -1.86
N GLU A 110 -19.68 -26.64 -1.71
CA GLU A 110 -19.21 -27.35 -0.52
C GLU A 110 -18.69 -26.35 0.52
N LEU A 111 -19.17 -26.49 1.77
CA LEU A 111 -18.77 -25.61 2.87
C LEU A 111 -17.39 -25.91 3.39
N ASN A 112 -16.68 -24.88 3.86
CA ASN A 112 -15.37 -24.95 4.50
C ASN A 112 -14.29 -25.61 3.62
N LYS A 113 -14.50 -25.63 2.30
CA LYS A 113 -13.56 -26.15 1.31
C LYS A 113 -13.32 -25.17 0.18
N GLU A 114 -12.13 -25.23 -0.41
CA GLU A 114 -11.82 -24.52 -1.65
C GLU A 114 -12.58 -25.14 -2.82
N VAL A 115 -13.51 -24.39 -3.42
CA VAL A 115 -14.26 -24.78 -4.60
C VAL A 115 -13.76 -24.01 -5.80
N TYR A 116 -13.19 -24.71 -6.78
CA TYR A 116 -12.55 -24.07 -7.94
C TYR A 116 -13.59 -23.66 -8.98
N MET A 117 -13.46 -22.41 -9.44
CA MET A 117 -14.35 -21.85 -10.47
C MET A 117 -14.20 -22.59 -11.79
N PRO A 118 -15.30 -22.80 -12.53
CA PRO A 118 -15.26 -23.41 -13.87
C PRO A 118 -14.60 -22.49 -14.90
N ASP A 119 -14.44 -22.98 -16.14
CA ASP A 119 -13.89 -22.24 -17.28
C ASP A 119 -14.64 -20.93 -17.56
N SER A 120 -15.95 -20.87 -17.26
CA SER A 120 -16.75 -19.65 -17.39
C SER A 120 -16.38 -18.57 -16.36
N GLY A 121 -15.81 -18.96 -15.23
CA GLY A 121 -15.61 -18.06 -14.09
C GLY A 121 -16.91 -17.68 -13.36
N GLU A 122 -18.02 -18.40 -13.61
CA GLU A 122 -19.33 -18.14 -13.03
C GLU A 122 -19.93 -19.43 -12.46
N MET A 123 -20.59 -19.34 -11.30
CA MET A 123 -21.34 -20.45 -10.70
C MET A 123 -22.48 -19.94 -9.84
N ASP A 124 -23.52 -20.75 -9.72
CA ASP A 124 -24.70 -20.47 -8.89
C ASP A 124 -24.75 -21.42 -7.70
N TYR A 125 -25.13 -20.90 -6.53
CA TYR A 125 -25.38 -21.69 -5.34
C TYR A 125 -26.45 -21.04 -4.46
N VAL A 126 -26.98 -21.79 -3.51
CA VAL A 126 -28.05 -21.33 -2.61
C VAL A 126 -27.63 -21.57 -1.16
N LEU A 127 -27.75 -20.53 -0.35
CA LEU A 127 -27.62 -20.60 1.10
C LEU A 127 -28.99 -20.58 1.75
N THR A 128 -29.25 -21.52 2.67
CA THR A 128 -30.52 -21.62 3.42
C THR A 128 -30.29 -21.26 4.88
N PHE A 129 -31.12 -20.35 5.39
CA PHE A 129 -31.10 -19.87 6.77
C PHE A 129 -32.39 -20.19 7.49
N GLU A 130 -32.46 -19.94 8.80
CA GLU A 130 -33.71 -19.97 9.56
C GLU A 130 -34.76 -19.05 8.93
N ALA A 131 -36.04 -19.35 9.18
CA ALA A 131 -37.16 -18.58 8.62
C ALA A 131 -37.19 -17.16 9.22
N LEU A 132 -37.23 -16.16 8.34
CA LEU A 132 -37.43 -14.75 8.72
C LEU A 132 -38.92 -14.50 8.99
N PRO A 133 -39.27 -13.69 10.03
CA PRO A 133 -40.64 -13.22 10.24
C PRO A 133 -41.18 -12.41 9.06
N GLU A 134 -42.47 -12.46 8.81
CA GLU A 134 -43.10 -11.74 7.68
C GLU A 134 -42.93 -10.22 7.77
N GLU A 135 -42.86 -9.68 9.00
CA GLU A 135 -42.68 -8.27 9.28
C GLU A 135 -41.25 -7.74 9.00
N THR A 136 -40.25 -8.64 8.84
CA THR A 136 -38.87 -8.24 8.53
C THR A 136 -38.79 -7.61 7.15
N GLN A 137 -38.36 -6.35 7.07
CA GLN A 137 -38.29 -5.55 5.86
C GLN A 137 -36.89 -5.39 5.31
N VAL A 138 -35.87 -5.38 6.17
CA VAL A 138 -34.45 -5.15 5.84
C VAL A 138 -33.58 -6.13 6.60
N ILE A 139 -32.63 -6.75 5.92
CA ILE A 139 -31.68 -7.69 6.52
C ILE A 139 -30.25 -7.37 6.15
N HIS A 140 -29.32 -7.93 6.91
CA HIS A 140 -27.91 -8.05 6.56
C HIS A 140 -27.57 -9.53 6.33
N LEU A 141 -26.70 -9.81 5.33
CA LEU A 141 -26.02 -11.10 5.18
C LEU A 141 -24.60 -10.90 5.67
N LEU A 142 -24.22 -11.58 6.74
CA LEU A 142 -22.93 -11.39 7.41
C LEU A 142 -22.21 -12.73 7.62
N SER A 143 -20.88 -12.73 7.41
CA SER A 143 -19.99 -13.85 7.70
C SER A 143 -18.89 -13.40 8.64
N PRO A 144 -18.79 -13.94 9.87
CA PRO A 144 -17.72 -13.62 10.81
C PRO A 144 -16.33 -14.04 10.34
N SER A 145 -16.23 -15.17 9.60
CA SER A 145 -14.96 -15.71 9.09
C SER A 145 -14.54 -15.08 7.78
N ASP A 146 -15.49 -14.60 6.96
CA ASP A 146 -15.24 -13.93 5.67
C ASP A 146 -15.94 -12.58 5.60
N THR A 147 -15.29 -11.56 6.08
CA THR A 147 -15.82 -10.18 6.05
C THR A 147 -15.90 -9.60 4.62
N GLU A 148 -15.22 -10.20 3.63
CA GLU A 148 -15.34 -9.78 2.22
C GLU A 148 -16.70 -10.19 1.60
N GLY A 149 -17.48 -11.08 2.22
CA GLY A 149 -18.81 -11.52 1.77
C GLY A 149 -19.98 -10.73 2.33
N ASN A 150 -19.77 -9.76 3.22
CA ASN A 150 -20.85 -9.05 3.90
C ASN A 150 -21.66 -8.13 2.98
N THR A 151 -23.02 -8.19 3.12
CA THR A 151 -23.95 -7.31 2.40
C THR A 151 -24.93 -6.68 3.40
N TYR A 152 -25.09 -5.37 3.35
CA TYR A 152 -25.80 -4.56 4.32
C TYR A 152 -27.07 -3.93 3.74
N ASP A 153 -28.13 -3.85 4.57
CA ASP A 153 -29.42 -3.23 4.27
C ASP A 153 -30.06 -3.78 2.99
N ILE A 154 -30.14 -5.11 2.91
CA ILE A 154 -30.83 -5.81 1.82
C ILE A 154 -32.34 -5.64 2.04
N SER A 155 -33.01 -4.96 1.11
CA SER A 155 -34.45 -4.71 1.21
C SER A 155 -35.26 -5.93 0.76
N LEU A 156 -36.17 -6.38 1.60
CA LEU A 156 -37.14 -7.43 1.33
C LEU A 156 -38.52 -6.88 0.87
N VAL A 157 -38.64 -5.55 0.75
CA VAL A 157 -39.86 -4.88 0.32
C VAL A 157 -39.77 -4.61 -1.19
N PRO A 158 -40.78 -5.05 -1.99
CA PRO A 158 -40.81 -4.72 -3.41
C PRO A 158 -40.81 -3.20 -3.62
N GLN A 159 -39.89 -2.70 -4.47
CA GLN A 159 -39.89 -1.29 -4.80
C GLN A 159 -41.15 -0.90 -5.56
N THR A 160 -41.95 -0.06 -4.95
CA THR A 160 -43.13 0.55 -5.64
C THR A 160 -42.73 1.96 -6.07
N ASP A 161 -43.28 2.44 -7.21
CA ASP A 161 -43.02 3.77 -7.80
C ASP A 161 -43.14 4.96 -6.80
N LYS A 162 -43.81 4.75 -5.66
CA LYS A 162 -44.03 5.78 -4.64
C LYS A 162 -42.86 5.99 -3.67
N THR A 163 -41.91 5.08 -3.65
CA THR A 163 -40.74 5.13 -2.74
C THR A 163 -39.46 5.66 -3.39
N VAL A 164 -39.48 5.95 -4.69
CA VAL A 164 -38.30 6.40 -5.41
C VAL A 164 -37.97 7.86 -5.04
N SER A 165 -36.77 8.09 -4.51
CA SER A 165 -36.27 9.45 -4.21
C SER A 165 -36.38 10.34 -5.45
N PRO A 166 -36.79 11.62 -5.31
CA PRO A 166 -36.70 12.58 -6.41
C PRO A 166 -35.31 12.66 -7.05
N LEU A 167 -34.26 12.38 -6.29
CA LEU A 167 -32.86 12.37 -6.77
C LEU A 167 -32.56 11.21 -7.75
N ALA A 168 -33.28 10.12 -7.71
CA ALA A 168 -32.99 8.93 -8.54
C ALA A 168 -32.91 9.25 -10.05
N ALA A 169 -33.71 10.20 -10.52
CA ALA A 169 -33.71 10.63 -11.91
C ALA A 169 -32.45 11.46 -12.31
N ILE A 170 -31.79 12.05 -11.32
CA ILE A 170 -30.69 13.00 -11.54
C ILE A 170 -29.41 12.61 -10.79
N LYS A 171 -29.41 11.51 -10.02
CA LYS A 171 -28.25 11.02 -9.31
C LYS A 171 -27.12 10.62 -10.30
N GLY A 172 -25.87 11.04 -10.04
CA GLY A 172 -24.68 10.66 -10.78
C GLY A 172 -23.81 11.86 -11.19
N ASN A 173 -22.82 11.58 -12.04
CA ASN A 173 -21.88 12.53 -12.58
C ASN A 173 -22.46 13.23 -13.82
N TRP A 174 -22.27 14.56 -13.90
CA TRP A 174 -22.78 15.39 -14.98
C TRP A 174 -21.62 16.16 -15.61
N PHE A 175 -21.39 15.88 -16.90
CA PHE A 175 -20.35 16.48 -17.71
C PHE A 175 -20.97 17.55 -18.60
N ASN A 176 -20.30 18.67 -18.78
CA ASN A 176 -20.75 19.67 -19.75
C ASN A 176 -20.75 19.05 -21.16
N THR A 177 -21.49 19.69 -22.07
CA THR A 177 -21.60 19.25 -23.48
C THR A 177 -20.69 20.04 -24.41
N ASP A 178 -19.73 20.78 -23.87
CA ASP A 178 -18.72 21.47 -24.64
C ASP A 178 -17.58 20.55 -25.11
N ASP A 179 -16.61 21.12 -25.84
CA ASP A 179 -15.49 20.37 -26.41
C ASP A 179 -14.60 19.67 -25.37
N LEU A 180 -14.58 20.16 -24.11
CA LEU A 180 -13.78 19.57 -23.03
C LEU A 180 -14.52 18.46 -22.29
N ASN A 181 -15.86 18.51 -22.30
CA ASN A 181 -16.73 17.55 -21.61
C ASN A 181 -16.26 17.34 -20.15
N ALA A 182 -16.05 18.47 -19.43
CA ALA A 182 -15.55 18.44 -18.05
C ALA A 182 -16.64 17.98 -17.08
N TRP A 183 -16.26 17.26 -16.02
CA TRP A 183 -17.16 16.96 -14.91
C TRP A 183 -17.38 18.21 -14.07
N GLU A 184 -18.60 18.73 -14.03
CA GLU A 184 -18.95 19.97 -13.35
C GLU A 184 -19.90 19.75 -12.17
N TYR A 185 -20.77 18.73 -12.22
CA TYR A 185 -21.67 18.40 -11.13
C TYR A 185 -21.62 16.90 -10.80
N GLY A 186 -21.58 16.59 -9.50
CA GLY A 186 -21.89 15.29 -8.93
C GLY A 186 -23.10 15.43 -8.02
N ILE A 187 -24.20 14.71 -8.29
CA ILE A 187 -25.43 14.77 -7.47
C ILE A 187 -25.67 13.38 -6.90
N TYR A 188 -25.64 13.23 -5.58
CA TYR A 188 -25.81 11.98 -4.87
C TYR A 188 -26.84 12.10 -3.75
N ASP A 189 -27.09 11.04 -3.00
CA ASP A 189 -28.18 11.03 -2.01
C ASP A 189 -27.97 12.07 -0.90
N SER A 190 -26.79 12.14 -0.30
CA SER A 190 -26.44 13.06 0.78
C SER A 190 -25.52 14.22 0.37
N VAL A 191 -24.86 14.07 -0.77
CA VAL A 191 -23.77 14.98 -1.21
C VAL A 191 -24.00 15.50 -2.61
N THR A 192 -23.70 16.78 -2.82
CA THR A 192 -23.56 17.38 -4.14
C THR A 192 -22.15 17.95 -4.29
N ILE A 193 -21.53 17.73 -5.45
CA ILE A 193 -20.22 18.25 -5.82
C ILE A 193 -20.39 19.23 -6.96
N MET A 194 -19.86 20.43 -6.82
CA MET A 194 -19.82 21.46 -7.87
C MET A 194 -18.73 22.49 -7.58
N ASN A 195 -18.22 23.16 -8.61
CA ASN A 195 -17.22 24.21 -8.48
C ASN A 195 -15.99 23.76 -7.66
N ASN A 196 -15.57 22.50 -7.83
CA ASN A 196 -14.45 21.87 -7.11
C ASN A 196 -14.62 21.92 -5.57
N ARG A 197 -15.86 21.75 -5.06
CA ARG A 197 -16.25 21.79 -3.64
C ARG A 197 -17.32 20.76 -3.35
N ILE A 198 -17.39 20.32 -2.08
CA ILE A 198 -18.33 19.32 -1.59
C ILE A 198 -19.40 20.01 -0.72
N PHE A 199 -20.65 19.70 -1.01
CA PHE A 199 -21.82 20.23 -0.32
C PHE A 199 -22.66 19.11 0.26
N THR A 200 -23.26 19.31 1.43
CA THR A 200 -24.31 18.47 1.99
C THR A 200 -25.67 18.84 1.43
N ASN A 201 -26.47 17.87 1.01
CA ASN A 201 -27.86 18.11 0.56
C ASN A 201 -28.77 18.36 1.77
N GLU A 202 -29.29 19.59 1.93
CA GLU A 202 -30.18 19.93 3.04
C GLU A 202 -31.66 19.64 2.73
N THR A 203 -32.11 20.02 1.53
CA THR A 203 -33.47 19.75 1.08
C THR A 203 -33.52 19.37 -0.39
N VAL A 204 -34.41 18.43 -0.72
CA VAL A 204 -34.71 18.04 -2.09
C VAL A 204 -36.22 18.15 -2.33
N ARG A 205 -36.63 18.94 -3.30
CA ARG A 205 -38.04 19.20 -3.59
C ARG A 205 -38.35 19.07 -5.08
N LYS A 206 -39.38 18.32 -5.44
CA LYS A 206 -39.88 18.25 -6.82
C LYS A 206 -40.82 19.43 -7.09
N LYS A 207 -40.49 20.27 -8.07
CA LYS A 207 -41.26 21.40 -8.55
C LYS A 207 -41.70 21.18 -10.01
N GLY A 208 -42.79 20.46 -10.22
CA GLY A 208 -43.24 20.07 -11.56
C GLY A 208 -42.25 19.11 -12.23
N LYS A 209 -41.60 19.55 -13.33
CA LYS A 209 -40.57 18.78 -14.03
C LYS A 209 -39.17 19.03 -13.49
N ARG A 210 -38.97 20.01 -12.59
CA ARG A 210 -37.69 20.40 -12.00
C ARG A 210 -37.53 19.78 -10.62
N ILE A 211 -36.28 19.51 -10.27
CA ILE A 211 -35.85 19.11 -8.92
C ILE A 211 -35.02 20.25 -8.36
N GLU A 212 -35.48 20.80 -7.24
CA GLU A 212 -34.72 21.81 -6.49
C GLU A 212 -33.97 21.13 -5.37
N ILE A 213 -32.65 21.40 -5.30
CA ILE A 213 -31.76 20.92 -4.25
C ILE A 213 -31.17 22.11 -3.54
N THR A 214 -31.42 22.24 -2.24
CA THR A 214 -30.69 23.21 -1.39
C THR A 214 -29.49 22.49 -0.80
N VAL A 215 -28.29 23.04 -1.00
CA VAL A 215 -27.04 22.45 -0.59
C VAL A 215 -26.24 23.41 0.28
N LYS A 216 -25.50 22.88 1.25
CA LYS A 216 -24.64 23.63 2.16
C LYS A 216 -23.20 23.19 2.02
N ASP A 217 -22.31 24.14 1.76
CA ASP A 217 -20.88 23.89 1.62
C ASP A 217 -20.28 23.35 2.92
N LYS A 218 -19.58 22.22 2.85
CA LYS A 218 -18.98 21.55 4.02
C LYS A 218 -17.85 22.35 4.67
N GLN A 219 -17.18 23.24 3.91
CA GLN A 219 -16.01 23.96 4.41
C GLN A 219 -16.38 25.31 5.03
N ASN A 220 -17.25 26.08 4.37
CA ASN A 220 -17.58 27.45 4.82
C ASN A 220 -19.04 27.65 5.25
N GLY A 221 -19.89 26.63 5.08
CA GLY A 221 -21.30 26.69 5.46
C GLY A 221 -22.21 27.52 4.53
N GLU A 222 -21.71 27.99 3.38
CA GLU A 222 -22.49 28.73 2.39
C GLU A 222 -23.60 27.86 1.80
N THR A 223 -24.83 28.42 1.75
CA THR A 223 -25.98 27.70 1.16
C THR A 223 -26.18 28.12 -0.30
N ARG A 224 -26.41 27.13 -1.17
CA ARG A 224 -26.69 27.33 -2.59
C ARG A 224 -27.92 26.52 -3.01
N THR A 225 -28.53 26.91 -4.13
CA THR A 225 -29.70 26.22 -4.70
C THR A 225 -29.40 25.79 -6.13
N LEU A 226 -29.63 24.51 -6.41
CA LEU A 226 -29.62 23.96 -7.76
C LEU A 226 -31.04 23.67 -8.23
N LEU A 227 -31.31 24.01 -9.50
CA LEU A 227 -32.52 23.60 -10.21
C LEU A 227 -32.09 22.64 -11.32
N VAL A 228 -32.54 21.38 -11.23
CA VAL A 228 -32.17 20.32 -12.18
C VAL A 228 -33.40 19.86 -12.94
N THR A 229 -33.33 19.86 -14.27
CA THR A 229 -34.42 19.48 -15.18
C THR A 229 -34.01 18.28 -15.99
N PRO A 230 -34.46 17.04 -15.63
CA PRO A 230 -34.21 15.85 -16.44
C PRO A 230 -34.77 15.98 -17.84
N GLN A 231 -34.04 15.52 -18.86
CA GLN A 231 -34.46 15.50 -20.25
C GLN A 231 -34.87 14.04 -20.65
N LYS A 232 -35.60 13.91 -21.77
CA LYS A 232 -36.06 12.60 -22.25
C LYS A 232 -34.93 11.70 -22.79
N ASP A 233 -33.83 12.32 -23.20
CA ASP A 233 -32.63 11.66 -23.74
C ASP A 233 -31.66 11.19 -22.69
N GLY A 234 -32.00 11.34 -21.39
CA GLY A 234 -31.14 11.00 -20.27
C GLY A 234 -30.16 12.12 -19.83
N ASN A 235 -30.15 13.23 -20.53
CA ASN A 235 -29.38 14.42 -20.16
C ASN A 235 -30.09 15.23 -19.08
N CYS A 236 -29.44 16.24 -18.51
CA CYS A 236 -30.03 17.20 -17.57
C CYS A 236 -29.71 18.63 -17.98
N LYS A 237 -30.65 19.55 -17.71
CA LYS A 237 -30.35 20.95 -17.63
C LYS A 237 -30.18 21.34 -16.18
N ILE A 238 -29.06 21.99 -15.84
CA ILE A 238 -28.72 22.42 -14.48
C ILE A 238 -28.55 23.94 -14.44
N GLN A 239 -29.14 24.55 -13.42
CA GLN A 239 -29.01 25.96 -13.10
C GLN A 239 -28.60 26.10 -11.64
N ALA A 240 -27.46 26.73 -11.35
CA ALA A 240 -26.98 27.00 -10.00
C ALA A 240 -27.22 28.49 -9.65
N ASN A 241 -27.75 28.79 -8.45
CA ASN A 241 -27.90 30.14 -7.88
C ASN A 241 -28.47 31.19 -8.83
N GLY A 242 -29.36 30.83 -9.75
CA GLY A 242 -29.92 31.78 -10.72
C GLY A 242 -29.03 32.09 -11.93
N GLU A 243 -27.91 31.39 -12.10
CA GLU A 243 -27.07 31.45 -13.30
C GLU A 243 -27.85 30.93 -14.53
N LYS A 244 -27.26 31.03 -15.71
CA LYS A 244 -27.88 30.52 -16.94
C LYS A 244 -27.95 29.01 -16.90
N GLU A 245 -29.14 28.46 -17.21
CA GLU A 245 -29.36 27.00 -17.35
C GLU A 245 -28.49 26.44 -18.50
N GLN A 246 -27.74 25.37 -18.22
CA GLN A 246 -26.86 24.70 -19.19
C GLN A 246 -27.22 23.22 -19.30
N LEU A 247 -26.85 22.59 -20.44
CA LEU A 247 -27.09 21.17 -20.71
C LEU A 247 -25.89 20.32 -20.32
N TYR A 248 -26.15 19.20 -19.64
CA TYR A 248 -25.14 18.26 -19.17
C TYR A 248 -25.51 16.82 -19.55
N THR A 249 -24.50 16.02 -19.81
CA THR A 249 -24.60 14.57 -20.10
C THR A 249 -24.04 13.74 -18.97
N ARG A 250 -24.46 12.47 -18.84
CA ARG A 250 -23.90 11.51 -17.85
C ARG A 250 -22.61 10.87 -18.30
N GLN A 251 -22.24 10.98 -19.56
CA GLN A 251 -21.09 10.29 -20.13
C GLN A 251 -20.01 11.31 -20.52
N LYS A 252 -18.77 10.98 -20.21
CA LYS A 252 -17.64 11.69 -20.76
C LYS A 252 -17.45 11.25 -22.21
N GLU A 253 -17.84 12.10 -23.16
CA GLU A 253 -17.88 11.74 -24.58
C GLU A 253 -16.61 12.10 -25.34
N THR A 254 -15.80 13.06 -24.83
CA THR A 254 -14.60 13.52 -25.51
C THR A 254 -13.32 12.95 -24.90
N THR A 255 -12.37 12.63 -25.77
CA THR A 255 -10.97 12.32 -25.42
C THR A 255 -10.08 13.58 -25.39
N LYS A 256 -10.55 14.71 -25.88
CA LYS A 256 -9.82 15.98 -25.80
C LYS A 256 -9.72 16.42 -24.35
N THR A 257 -8.53 16.63 -23.88
CA THR A 257 -8.29 16.74 -22.45
C THR A 257 -7.95 18.13 -21.97
N ILE A 258 -7.54 19.08 -22.85
CA ILE A 258 -6.92 20.29 -22.31
C ILE A 258 -7.03 21.48 -23.24
N ALA A 259 -7.41 22.62 -22.66
CA ALA A 259 -7.08 23.95 -23.17
C ALA A 259 -5.55 24.12 -23.24
N ALA A 260 -5.08 24.89 -24.20
CA ALA A 260 -3.65 25.18 -24.35
C ALA A 260 -3.08 25.71 -23.02
N ASP A 261 -2.07 25.07 -22.49
CA ASP A 261 -1.27 25.56 -21.38
C ASP A 261 0.14 25.96 -21.85
N THR A 262 0.82 26.75 -21.05
CA THR A 262 2.16 27.26 -21.33
C THR A 262 3.27 26.34 -20.83
N GLY A 263 2.96 25.11 -20.43
CA GLY A 263 3.89 24.19 -19.77
C GLY A 263 4.07 24.49 -18.28
N PHE A 264 5.10 23.90 -17.67
CA PHE A 264 5.47 24.21 -16.29
C PHE A 264 6.19 25.55 -16.24
N GLN A 265 5.60 26.54 -15.57
CA GLN A 265 6.24 27.86 -15.38
C GLN A 265 7.29 27.80 -14.26
N GLN A 266 6.97 27.12 -13.17
CA GLN A 266 7.87 26.85 -12.07
C GLN A 266 7.57 25.44 -11.60
N PHE A 267 8.44 24.48 -11.93
CA PHE A 267 8.23 23.08 -11.57
C PHE A 267 8.38 22.88 -10.05
N PHE A 268 9.49 23.35 -9.48
CA PHE A 268 9.69 23.28 -8.03
C PHE A 268 9.02 24.46 -7.34
N HIS A 269 7.92 24.15 -6.69
CA HIS A 269 7.13 25.11 -5.92
C HIS A 269 6.51 24.39 -4.72
N THR A 270 6.79 24.89 -3.51
CA THR A 270 6.26 24.30 -2.27
C THR A 270 4.96 24.99 -1.90
N ASP A 271 3.88 24.21 -1.83
CA ASP A 271 2.59 24.75 -1.38
C ASP A 271 1.70 23.65 -0.79
N THR A 272 0.68 24.09 -0.03
CA THR A 272 -0.36 23.23 0.52
C THR A 272 -1.36 22.85 -0.57
N THR A 273 -1.50 21.58 -0.80
CA THR A 273 -2.37 20.96 -1.81
C THR A 273 -3.56 20.30 -1.13
N CYS A 274 -4.73 20.32 -1.76
CA CYS A 274 -5.94 19.74 -1.23
C CYS A 274 -6.46 18.63 -2.16
N LEU A 275 -6.60 17.42 -1.62
CA LEU A 275 -7.35 16.33 -2.24
C LEU A 275 -8.64 16.13 -1.47
N GLN A 276 -9.76 16.16 -2.16
CA GLN A 276 -11.06 15.88 -1.57
C GLN A 276 -11.87 14.98 -2.50
N GLY A 277 -12.96 14.40 -2.02
CA GLY A 277 -13.77 13.54 -2.86
C GLY A 277 -14.96 12.93 -2.16
N TYR A 278 -15.61 12.03 -2.90
CA TYR A 278 -16.78 11.30 -2.46
C TYR A 278 -16.71 9.86 -2.97
N ILE A 279 -16.98 8.90 -2.07
CA ILE A 279 -17.04 7.48 -2.37
C ILE A 279 -18.52 7.07 -2.40
N ASP A 280 -19.06 6.90 -3.58
CA ASP A 280 -20.45 6.42 -3.75
C ASP A 280 -20.54 4.94 -3.38
N GLY A 281 -21.55 4.59 -2.58
CA GLY A 281 -21.69 3.24 -2.03
C GLY A 281 -20.86 2.99 -0.76
N TYR A 282 -20.19 4.00 -0.19
CA TYR A 282 -19.51 3.89 1.08
C TYR A 282 -20.48 3.69 2.24
N ASP A 283 -20.10 2.82 3.15
CA ASP A 283 -20.74 2.65 4.45
C ASP A 283 -19.65 2.30 5.50
N ARG A 284 -19.73 2.89 6.68
CA ARG A 284 -18.74 2.67 7.74
C ARG A 284 -18.61 1.20 8.14
N ARG A 285 -19.67 0.40 7.98
CA ARG A 285 -19.69 -1.05 8.23
C ARG A 285 -18.80 -1.86 7.27
N LEU A 286 -18.28 -1.24 6.20
CA LEU A 286 -17.28 -1.85 5.32
C LEU A 286 -15.93 -2.09 5.99
N GLY A 287 -15.75 -1.61 7.24
CA GLY A 287 -14.59 -1.90 8.07
C GLY A 287 -13.40 -0.96 7.88
N PHE A 288 -13.56 0.15 7.15
CA PHE A 288 -12.56 1.21 7.04
C PHE A 288 -13.20 2.59 7.12
N ASP A 289 -12.52 3.53 7.72
CA ASP A 289 -12.88 4.96 7.77
C ASP A 289 -11.70 5.86 7.41
N THR A 290 -10.62 5.27 6.87
CA THR A 290 -9.46 5.99 6.36
C THR A 290 -8.99 5.44 5.01
N GLY A 291 -8.43 6.33 4.21
CA GLY A 291 -7.54 6.01 3.11
C GLY A 291 -6.13 6.50 3.40
N LEU A 292 -5.17 6.19 2.53
CA LEU A 292 -3.78 6.61 2.67
C LEU A 292 -3.18 7.07 1.34
N ILE A 293 -2.38 8.13 1.39
CA ILE A 293 -1.49 8.54 0.29
C ILE A 293 -0.07 8.26 0.76
N TYR A 294 0.67 7.41 0.04
CA TYR A 294 2.08 7.12 0.31
C TYR A 294 2.97 8.20 -0.31
N LEU A 295 3.00 9.38 0.31
CA LEU A 295 3.92 10.44 -0.12
C LEU A 295 5.33 10.15 0.36
N SER A 296 6.31 10.52 -0.47
CA SER A 296 7.72 10.55 -0.08
C SER A 296 8.41 11.72 -0.78
N ASN A 297 9.41 12.28 -0.13
CA ASN A 297 10.28 13.26 -0.76
C ASN A 297 11.22 12.53 -1.73
N ILE A 298 11.05 12.77 -3.04
CA ILE A 298 11.84 12.09 -4.07
C ILE A 298 13.33 12.41 -3.99
N ILE A 299 13.72 13.55 -3.39
CA ILE A 299 15.11 13.99 -3.26
C ILE A 299 15.79 13.37 -2.04
N THR A 300 15.11 13.32 -0.87
CA THR A 300 15.71 12.85 0.39
C THR A 300 15.33 11.41 0.75
N ARG A 301 14.38 10.80 0.06
CA ARG A 301 13.75 9.51 0.39
C ARG A 301 13.03 9.48 1.72
N GLU A 302 12.66 10.61 2.27
CA GLU A 302 11.87 10.64 3.50
C GLU A 302 10.41 10.39 3.19
N ASP A 303 9.78 9.57 4.01
CA ASP A 303 8.38 9.18 3.88
C ASP A 303 7.46 10.15 4.63
N TYR A 304 6.34 10.51 4.01
CA TYR A 304 5.30 11.37 4.57
C TYR A 304 3.91 10.78 4.28
N PRO A 305 3.62 9.55 4.74
CA PRO A 305 2.30 8.97 4.54
C PRO A 305 1.23 9.89 5.11
N THR A 306 0.19 10.13 4.34
CA THR A 306 -0.87 11.08 4.71
C THR A 306 -2.21 10.37 4.76
N VAL A 307 -2.83 10.39 5.93
CA VAL A 307 -4.13 9.76 6.17
C VAL A 307 -5.24 10.62 5.58
N ILE A 308 -6.13 9.98 4.84
CA ILE A 308 -7.40 10.54 4.39
C ILE A 308 -8.49 10.03 5.34
N GLN A 309 -9.08 10.92 6.14
CA GLN A 309 -10.25 10.60 6.95
C GLN A 309 -11.50 10.62 6.06
N ILE A 310 -12.30 9.56 6.12
CA ILE A 310 -13.58 9.43 5.39
C ILE A 310 -14.72 9.70 6.35
N ASP A 311 -15.59 10.65 6.00
CA ASP A 311 -16.79 10.98 6.75
C ASP A 311 -17.87 9.87 6.61
N GLU A 312 -18.87 9.87 7.47
CA GLU A 312 -19.97 8.87 7.45
C GLU A 312 -20.78 8.88 6.13
N ASP A 313 -20.84 10.02 5.46
CA ASP A 313 -21.51 10.16 4.15
C ASP A 313 -20.64 9.77 2.96
N GLY A 314 -19.41 9.27 3.20
CA GLY A 314 -18.46 8.86 2.16
C GLY A 314 -17.62 10.00 1.57
N SER A 315 -17.80 11.25 2.02
CA SER A 315 -16.95 12.35 1.60
C SER A 315 -15.62 12.37 2.37
N PHE A 316 -14.59 12.95 1.78
CA PHE A 316 -13.29 13.13 2.42
C PHE A 316 -12.61 14.42 1.99
N LEU A 317 -11.74 14.93 2.86
CA LEU A 317 -10.86 16.06 2.58
C LEU A 317 -9.51 15.85 3.25
N CYS A 318 -8.44 15.98 2.46
CA CYS A 318 -7.07 15.82 2.92
C CYS A 318 -6.21 16.98 2.42
N LYS A 319 -5.40 17.58 3.30
CA LYS A 319 -4.42 18.62 2.95
C LYS A 319 -3.01 18.11 3.22
N PHE A 320 -2.12 18.33 2.28
CA PHE A 320 -0.72 17.93 2.37
C PHE A 320 0.15 18.91 1.59
N VAL A 321 1.45 18.92 1.92
CA VAL A 321 2.42 19.78 1.25
C VAL A 321 3.20 18.96 0.23
N ILE A 322 3.33 19.48 -0.98
CA ILE A 322 4.22 18.94 -2.02
C ILE A 322 5.12 20.04 -2.55
N LYS A 323 6.29 19.65 -3.06
CA LYS A 323 7.35 20.57 -3.54
C LYS A 323 7.44 20.64 -5.07
N HIS A 324 6.70 19.80 -5.76
CA HIS A 324 6.58 19.73 -7.21
C HIS A 324 5.31 18.97 -7.61
N PRO A 325 4.88 19.02 -8.87
CA PRO A 325 3.79 18.21 -9.40
C PRO A 325 4.03 16.72 -9.14
N VAL A 326 2.98 15.98 -8.80
CA VAL A 326 3.07 14.54 -8.51
C VAL A 326 1.93 13.76 -9.13
N GLU A 327 2.25 12.60 -9.69
CA GLU A 327 1.31 11.51 -9.95
C GLU A 327 1.39 10.55 -8.77
N GLN A 328 0.26 10.34 -8.09
CA GLN A 328 0.15 9.53 -6.88
C GLN A 328 -1.13 8.72 -6.89
N SER A 329 -1.34 7.91 -5.84
CA SER A 329 -2.57 7.14 -5.67
C SER A 329 -3.14 7.29 -4.27
N VAL A 330 -4.46 7.36 -4.20
CA VAL A 330 -5.21 7.10 -2.96
C VAL A 330 -5.32 5.59 -2.77
N THR A 331 -4.92 5.10 -1.62
CA THR A 331 -5.11 3.70 -1.23
C THR A 331 -6.38 3.57 -0.40
N LEU A 332 -7.35 2.81 -0.89
CA LEU A 332 -8.59 2.44 -0.19
C LEU A 332 -8.70 0.92 -0.17
N GLY A 333 -8.58 0.30 0.99
CA GLY A 333 -8.44 -1.14 1.10
C GLY A 333 -7.28 -1.63 0.22
N ASN A 334 -7.55 -2.57 -0.70
CA ASN A 334 -6.55 -3.10 -1.65
C ASN A 334 -6.49 -2.36 -2.99
N ASN A 335 -7.19 -1.22 -3.12
CA ASN A 335 -7.24 -0.48 -4.36
C ASN A 335 -6.35 0.76 -4.32
N TRP A 336 -5.61 1.00 -5.40
CA TRP A 336 -4.85 2.22 -5.66
C TRP A 336 -5.54 3.01 -6.76
N ILE A 337 -5.98 4.22 -6.43
CA ILE A 337 -6.75 5.08 -7.30
C ILE A 337 -5.85 6.24 -7.72
N PRO A 338 -5.36 6.25 -8.97
CA PRO A 338 -4.37 7.22 -9.41
C PRO A 338 -4.95 8.63 -9.54
N PHE A 339 -4.12 9.63 -9.29
CA PHE A 339 -4.39 11.03 -9.55
C PHE A 339 -3.10 11.79 -9.85
N TYR A 340 -3.24 12.93 -10.53
CA TYR A 340 -2.17 13.90 -10.75
C TYR A 340 -2.57 15.21 -10.09
N ILE A 341 -1.63 15.89 -9.40
CA ILE A 341 -1.90 17.17 -8.76
C ILE A 341 -0.63 18.02 -8.71
N GLU A 342 -0.82 19.36 -8.77
CA GLU A 342 0.26 20.34 -8.65
C GLU A 342 0.17 21.09 -7.31
N PRO A 343 1.30 21.64 -6.80
CA PRO A 343 1.31 22.43 -5.57
C PRO A 343 0.28 23.55 -5.58
N GLY A 344 -0.40 23.76 -4.44
CA GLY A 344 -1.42 24.82 -4.28
C GLY A 344 -2.79 24.54 -4.90
N GLN A 345 -2.93 23.43 -5.63
CA GLN A 345 -4.20 23.09 -6.28
C GLN A 345 -5.13 22.27 -5.38
N THR A 346 -6.41 22.32 -5.71
CA THR A 346 -7.44 21.43 -5.18
C THR A 346 -7.90 20.48 -6.29
N LEU A 347 -7.89 19.17 -6.02
CA LEU A 347 -8.47 18.15 -6.88
C LEU A 347 -9.63 17.46 -6.15
N THR A 348 -10.80 17.40 -6.80
CA THR A 348 -11.94 16.65 -6.29
C THR A 348 -12.12 15.36 -7.07
N MET A 349 -12.33 14.25 -6.37
CA MET A 349 -12.50 12.92 -6.96
C MET A 349 -13.90 12.36 -6.65
N TYR A 350 -14.50 11.70 -7.62
CA TYR A 350 -15.60 10.77 -7.42
C TYR A 350 -15.08 9.34 -7.58
N ILE A 351 -15.44 8.48 -6.66
CA ILE A 351 -15.02 7.08 -6.62
C ILE A 351 -16.27 6.22 -6.47
N ASP A 352 -16.46 5.28 -7.38
CA ASP A 352 -17.52 4.28 -7.33
C ASP A 352 -17.01 3.04 -6.58
N TRP A 353 -17.57 2.75 -5.41
CA TRP A 353 -17.17 1.61 -4.59
C TRP A 353 -17.40 0.28 -5.31
N GLU A 354 -18.49 0.12 -6.04
CA GLU A 354 -18.78 -1.09 -6.81
C GLU A 354 -17.75 -1.33 -7.91
N ALA A 355 -17.26 -0.27 -8.57
CA ALA A 355 -16.18 -0.39 -9.54
C ALA A 355 -14.85 -0.80 -8.89
N LEU A 356 -14.56 -0.35 -7.65
CA LEU A 356 -13.39 -0.82 -6.89
C LEU A 356 -13.52 -2.30 -6.52
N LEU A 357 -14.69 -2.75 -6.11
CA LEU A 357 -14.94 -4.17 -5.82
C LEU A 357 -14.77 -5.04 -7.06
N ALA A 358 -15.23 -4.58 -8.23
CA ALA A 358 -15.03 -5.28 -9.49
C ALA A 358 -13.54 -5.44 -9.84
N ARG A 359 -12.72 -4.40 -9.59
CA ARG A 359 -11.27 -4.46 -9.74
C ARG A 359 -10.63 -5.43 -8.75
N SER A 360 -11.03 -5.37 -7.48
CA SER A 360 -10.53 -6.29 -6.45
C SER A 360 -10.82 -7.74 -6.81
N ARG A 361 -12.02 -8.03 -7.32
CA ARG A 361 -12.43 -9.34 -7.81
C ARG A 361 -11.60 -9.81 -9.01
N ALA A 362 -11.26 -8.91 -9.94
CA ALA A 362 -10.47 -9.25 -11.11
C ALA A 362 -9.04 -9.73 -10.77
N ARG A 363 -8.50 -9.37 -9.59
CA ARG A 363 -7.13 -9.69 -9.16
C ARG A 363 -6.08 -9.30 -10.22
N ASP A 364 -6.34 -8.24 -10.96
CA ASP A 364 -5.49 -7.71 -12.02
C ASP A 364 -5.21 -6.23 -11.74
N TYR A 365 -3.92 -5.91 -11.57
CA TYR A 365 -3.50 -4.53 -11.32
C TYR A 365 -3.90 -3.57 -12.45
N TYR A 366 -3.92 -4.05 -13.68
CA TYR A 366 -4.26 -3.26 -14.86
C TYR A 366 -5.76 -3.27 -15.20
N PHE A 367 -6.58 -3.98 -14.43
CA PHE A 367 -8.04 -3.94 -14.61
C PHE A 367 -8.54 -2.50 -14.46
N PRO A 368 -9.24 -1.94 -15.47
CA PRO A 368 -9.61 -0.55 -15.47
C PRO A 368 -10.64 -0.25 -14.37
N ILE A 369 -10.36 0.75 -13.55
CA ILE A 369 -11.34 1.27 -12.58
C ILE A 369 -12.31 2.15 -13.36
N LYS A 370 -13.54 1.68 -13.50
CA LYS A 370 -14.63 2.43 -14.14
C LYS A 370 -15.20 3.48 -13.20
N ASN A 371 -15.93 4.43 -13.74
CA ASN A 371 -16.71 5.44 -12.99
C ASN A 371 -15.87 6.25 -11.98
N ILE A 372 -14.60 6.57 -12.30
CA ILE A 372 -13.86 7.60 -11.60
C ILE A 372 -14.04 8.92 -12.33
N ALA A 373 -14.29 10.00 -11.59
CA ALA A 373 -14.31 11.33 -12.13
C ALA A 373 -13.38 12.27 -11.33
N TYR A 374 -12.83 13.26 -12.03
CA TYR A 374 -11.94 14.28 -11.46
C TYR A 374 -12.48 15.68 -11.79
N MET A 375 -12.40 16.61 -10.84
CA MET A 375 -12.77 18.01 -11.00
C MET A 375 -11.65 18.91 -10.46
N GLY A 376 -11.40 20.03 -11.11
CA GLY A 376 -10.35 20.99 -10.76
C GLY A 376 -9.26 21.11 -11.81
N PRO A 377 -8.25 21.99 -11.58
CA PRO A 377 -7.23 22.30 -12.60
C PRO A 377 -6.42 21.08 -13.07
N SER A 378 -6.12 20.15 -12.18
CA SER A 378 -5.37 18.90 -12.48
C SER A 378 -6.25 17.77 -13.06
N ALA A 379 -7.56 17.93 -13.15
CA ALA A 379 -8.47 16.88 -13.62
C ALA A 379 -8.14 16.36 -15.02
N PRO A 380 -7.89 17.20 -16.03
CA PRO A 380 -7.57 16.72 -17.38
C PRO A 380 -6.32 15.82 -17.42
N LEU A 381 -5.26 16.20 -16.67
CA LEU A 381 -4.05 15.41 -16.58
C LEU A 381 -4.27 14.09 -15.80
N SER A 382 -5.07 14.12 -14.72
CA SER A 382 -5.44 12.92 -13.98
C SER A 382 -6.16 11.89 -14.87
N TYR A 383 -7.12 12.33 -15.70
CA TYR A 383 -7.76 11.45 -16.68
C TYR A 383 -6.76 10.89 -17.69
N LEU A 384 -5.98 11.77 -18.33
CA LEU A 384 -5.09 11.40 -19.41
C LEU A 384 -4.00 10.42 -18.94
N LEU A 385 -3.34 10.71 -17.82
CA LEU A 385 -2.26 9.86 -17.30
C LEU A 385 -2.79 8.50 -16.80
N LYS A 386 -3.98 8.47 -16.18
CA LYS A 386 -4.64 7.23 -15.78
C LYS A 386 -4.92 6.33 -16.99
N GLU A 387 -5.55 6.88 -18.03
CA GLU A 387 -5.84 6.12 -19.25
C GLU A 387 -4.55 5.69 -19.97
N PHE A 388 -3.59 6.59 -20.13
CA PHE A 388 -2.32 6.30 -20.80
C PHE A 388 -1.53 5.19 -20.08
N SER A 389 -1.48 5.18 -18.76
CA SER A 389 -0.78 4.14 -17.99
C SER A 389 -1.32 2.74 -18.28
N SER A 390 -2.60 2.59 -18.59
CA SER A 390 -3.19 1.30 -18.94
C SER A 390 -2.80 0.81 -20.35
N LEU A 391 -2.40 1.73 -21.22
CA LEU A 391 -1.98 1.42 -22.60
C LEU A 391 -0.52 0.99 -22.69
N ILE A 392 0.30 1.33 -21.70
CA ILE A 392 1.72 0.94 -21.60
C ILE A 392 1.99 0.15 -20.34
N PRO A 393 1.40 -1.05 -20.14
CA PRO A 393 1.53 -1.81 -18.90
C PRO A 393 2.98 -2.26 -18.67
N TYR A 394 3.42 -2.30 -17.41
CA TYR A 394 4.71 -2.86 -17.02
C TYR A 394 4.73 -4.37 -17.25
N ARG A 395 5.73 -4.87 -17.99
CA ARG A 395 5.81 -6.27 -18.45
C ARG A 395 6.48 -7.17 -17.42
N TYR A 396 5.95 -7.22 -16.20
CA TYR A 396 6.57 -7.97 -15.09
C TYR A 396 6.71 -9.47 -15.37
N GLU A 397 5.68 -10.09 -15.93
CA GLU A 397 5.70 -11.53 -16.26
C GLU A 397 6.72 -11.85 -17.35
N ASP A 398 6.77 -11.05 -18.40
CA ASP A 398 7.77 -11.18 -19.47
C ASP A 398 9.19 -10.98 -18.94
N LEU A 399 9.42 -9.96 -18.12
CA LEU A 399 10.67 -9.71 -17.43
C LEU A 399 11.10 -10.93 -16.58
N SER A 400 10.20 -11.46 -15.77
CA SER A 400 10.45 -12.61 -14.91
C SER A 400 10.82 -13.86 -15.73
N ASN A 401 10.09 -14.13 -16.81
CA ASN A 401 10.32 -15.25 -17.71
C ASN A 401 11.62 -15.12 -18.52
N SER A 402 12.02 -13.89 -18.85
CA SER A 402 13.21 -13.61 -19.67
C SER A 402 14.50 -13.60 -18.86
N ARG A 403 14.45 -13.20 -17.56
CA ARG A 403 15.62 -12.97 -16.70
C ARG A 403 16.60 -14.14 -16.65
N ASN A 404 16.10 -15.37 -16.59
CA ASN A 404 16.91 -16.58 -16.50
C ASN A 404 17.21 -17.25 -17.86
N LYS A 405 16.60 -16.75 -18.96
CA LYS A 405 16.72 -17.38 -20.29
C LYS A 405 17.57 -16.57 -21.26
N LEU A 406 17.55 -15.23 -21.12
CA LEU A 406 18.21 -14.34 -22.07
C LEU A 406 19.49 -13.74 -21.49
N THR A 407 20.47 -13.52 -22.36
CA THR A 407 21.60 -12.64 -22.04
C THR A 407 21.17 -11.16 -22.07
N PRO A 408 21.94 -10.23 -21.49
CA PRO A 408 21.61 -8.80 -21.55
C PRO A 408 21.39 -8.28 -22.96
N SER A 409 22.25 -8.61 -23.91
CA SER A 409 22.12 -8.20 -25.31
C SER A 409 20.86 -8.81 -25.95
N GLN A 410 20.54 -10.08 -25.69
CA GLN A 410 19.31 -10.71 -26.19
C GLN A 410 18.06 -10.07 -25.61
N TYR A 411 18.07 -9.69 -24.32
CA TYR A 411 16.94 -8.99 -23.71
C TYR A 411 16.74 -7.59 -24.31
N LYS A 412 17.85 -6.86 -24.58
CA LYS A 412 17.77 -5.56 -25.24
C LYS A 412 17.09 -5.67 -26.61
N GLU A 413 17.44 -6.69 -27.43
CA GLU A 413 16.78 -6.96 -28.69
C GLU A 413 15.31 -7.39 -28.54
N HIS A 414 15.02 -8.25 -27.55
CA HIS A 414 13.67 -8.70 -27.23
C HIS A 414 12.73 -7.55 -26.90
N MET A 415 13.22 -6.51 -26.22
CA MET A 415 12.42 -5.37 -25.81
C MET A 415 12.15 -4.33 -26.89
N LYS A 416 12.95 -4.29 -27.98
CA LYS A 416 12.81 -3.28 -29.04
C LYS A 416 11.39 -3.16 -29.61
N PRO A 417 10.70 -4.25 -30.02
CA PRO A 417 9.35 -4.13 -30.57
C PRO A 417 8.33 -3.61 -29.58
N PHE A 418 8.46 -3.93 -28.28
CA PHE A 418 7.56 -3.45 -27.24
C PHE A 418 7.76 -1.96 -26.96
N ILE A 419 9.01 -1.50 -26.92
CA ILE A 419 9.34 -0.08 -26.76
C ILE A 419 8.83 0.72 -27.94
N ALA A 420 9.06 0.23 -29.17
CA ALA A 420 8.55 0.87 -30.37
C ALA A 420 7.01 0.95 -30.38
N GLN A 421 6.32 -0.10 -29.87
CA GLN A 421 4.87 -0.08 -29.71
C GLN A 421 4.43 0.98 -28.69
N TRP A 422 5.12 1.13 -27.57
CA TRP A 422 4.79 2.15 -26.55
C TRP A 422 5.03 3.57 -27.07
N GLU A 423 6.15 3.80 -27.77
CA GLU A 423 6.43 5.07 -28.44
C GLU A 423 5.32 5.42 -29.46
N HIS A 424 4.92 4.44 -30.28
CA HIS A 424 3.82 4.60 -31.25
C HIS A 424 2.48 4.88 -30.53
N THR A 425 2.21 4.21 -29.42
CA THR A 425 1.02 4.44 -28.60
C THR A 425 1.03 5.86 -28.02
N ALA A 426 2.16 6.33 -27.49
CA ALA A 426 2.31 7.69 -27.00
C ALA A 426 2.06 8.73 -28.10
N ASP A 427 2.66 8.57 -29.27
CA ASP A 427 2.46 9.46 -30.41
C ASP A 427 1.01 9.44 -30.90
N SER A 428 0.35 8.28 -30.90
CA SER A 428 -1.07 8.14 -31.29
C SER A 428 -1.98 8.85 -30.30
N VAL A 429 -1.76 8.71 -28.99
CA VAL A 429 -2.51 9.43 -27.94
C VAL A 429 -2.31 10.93 -28.07
N ILE A 430 -1.09 11.39 -28.30
CA ILE A 430 -0.78 12.82 -28.52
C ILE A 430 -1.51 13.33 -29.76
N GLN A 431 -1.50 12.58 -30.86
CA GLN A 431 -2.18 12.99 -32.10
C GLN A 431 -3.70 13.05 -31.94
N ILE A 432 -4.31 12.04 -31.30
CA ILE A 432 -5.76 11.95 -31.16
C ILE A 432 -6.29 12.95 -30.12
N CYS A 433 -5.67 13.01 -28.93
CA CYS A 433 -6.14 13.82 -27.83
C CYS A 433 -5.72 15.29 -27.95
N GLN A 434 -4.69 15.60 -28.76
CA GLN A 434 -4.11 16.94 -28.91
C GLN A 434 -3.89 17.63 -27.53
N PRO A 435 -3.18 16.97 -26.61
CA PRO A 435 -3.05 17.46 -25.24
C PRO A 435 -2.10 18.65 -25.16
N SER A 436 -2.07 19.31 -24.01
CA SER A 436 -1.16 20.43 -23.74
C SER A 436 0.31 20.06 -23.86
N ALA A 437 1.19 21.04 -24.00
CA ALA A 437 2.64 20.86 -24.01
C ALA A 437 3.13 20.15 -22.73
N LYS A 438 2.55 20.46 -21.56
CA LYS A 438 2.80 19.80 -20.28
C LYS A 438 2.46 18.30 -20.35
N ALA A 439 1.28 17.98 -20.85
CA ALA A 439 0.84 16.59 -20.99
C ALA A 439 1.68 15.77 -21.95
N VAL A 440 2.09 16.35 -23.09
CA VAL A 440 3.03 15.72 -24.05
C VAL A 440 4.34 15.36 -23.35
N ARG A 441 4.90 16.29 -22.55
CA ARG A 441 6.13 16.08 -21.81
C ARG A 441 5.99 14.91 -20.80
N LEU A 442 4.88 14.88 -20.02
CA LEU A 442 4.61 13.82 -19.06
C LEU A 442 4.42 12.45 -19.73
N ILE A 443 3.67 12.35 -20.83
CA ILE A 443 3.47 11.11 -21.60
C ILE A 443 4.81 10.55 -22.10
N LYS A 444 5.66 11.41 -22.71
CA LYS A 444 6.96 10.98 -23.22
C LYS A 444 7.90 10.55 -22.11
N ASN A 445 7.94 11.27 -20.99
CA ASN A 445 8.74 10.93 -19.84
C ASN A 445 8.30 9.58 -19.22
N LYS A 446 7.00 9.36 -19.08
CA LYS A 446 6.44 8.10 -18.59
C LYS A 446 6.85 6.92 -19.48
N THR A 447 6.75 7.06 -20.79
CA THR A 447 7.16 6.03 -21.76
C THR A 447 8.64 5.68 -21.62
N ASN A 448 9.50 6.70 -21.53
CA ASN A 448 10.95 6.52 -21.37
C ASN A 448 11.30 5.86 -20.03
N LEU A 449 10.70 6.33 -18.90
CA LEU A 449 10.94 5.74 -17.58
C LEU A 449 10.52 4.27 -17.52
N GLN A 450 9.38 3.93 -18.15
CA GLN A 450 8.90 2.55 -18.25
C GLN A 450 9.92 1.66 -18.98
N ALA A 451 10.42 2.12 -20.14
CA ALA A 451 11.40 1.38 -20.93
C ALA A 451 12.74 1.25 -20.19
N GLY A 452 13.27 2.35 -19.65
CA GLY A 452 14.54 2.36 -18.93
C GLY A 452 14.50 1.53 -17.64
N GLY A 453 13.38 1.56 -16.92
CA GLY A 453 13.16 0.75 -15.72
C GLY A 453 13.28 -0.74 -15.98
N LEU A 454 12.70 -1.25 -17.09
CA LEU A 454 12.79 -2.66 -17.47
C LEU A 454 14.22 -3.11 -17.77
N PHE A 455 15.04 -2.26 -18.38
CA PHE A 455 16.44 -2.58 -18.62
C PHE A 455 17.23 -2.71 -17.32
N PHE A 456 17.00 -1.83 -16.36
CA PHE A 456 17.63 -1.94 -15.04
C PHE A 456 17.12 -3.16 -14.27
N ASP A 457 15.81 -3.37 -14.22
CA ASP A 457 15.20 -4.46 -13.48
C ASP A 457 15.57 -5.84 -14.04
N PHE A 458 15.88 -5.95 -15.34
CA PHE A 458 16.40 -7.18 -15.93
C PHE A 458 17.74 -7.58 -15.31
N LEU A 459 18.64 -6.62 -15.10
CA LEU A 459 19.95 -6.90 -14.51
C LEU A 459 19.87 -7.19 -13.01
N MET A 460 18.84 -6.64 -12.34
CA MET A 460 18.68 -6.81 -10.91
C MET A 460 18.48 -8.29 -10.55
N SER A 461 19.19 -8.73 -9.52
CA SER A 461 19.14 -10.11 -9.02
C SER A 461 19.74 -11.20 -9.93
N ARG A 462 20.27 -10.88 -11.11
CA ARG A 462 20.92 -11.90 -11.99
C ARG A 462 22.10 -12.58 -11.27
N ASP A 463 22.92 -11.84 -10.53
CA ASP A 463 24.04 -12.39 -9.75
C ASP A 463 23.54 -13.36 -8.66
N TYR A 464 22.39 -13.10 -8.05
CA TYR A 464 21.77 -14.02 -7.11
C TYR A 464 21.31 -15.31 -7.81
N TYR A 465 20.61 -15.21 -8.94
CA TYR A 465 20.17 -16.39 -9.70
C TYR A 465 21.35 -17.18 -10.28
N ALA A 466 22.42 -16.52 -10.70
CA ALA A 466 23.63 -17.18 -11.20
C ALA A 466 24.32 -18.04 -10.11
N LYS A 467 24.21 -17.63 -8.83
CA LYS A 467 24.69 -18.43 -7.69
C LYS A 467 23.78 -19.62 -7.38
N GLN A 468 22.47 -19.51 -7.65
CA GLN A 468 21.51 -20.60 -7.44
C GLN A 468 21.55 -21.63 -8.58
N ASP A 469 21.73 -21.18 -9.83
CA ASP A 469 21.83 -22.03 -11.01
C ASP A 469 23.16 -21.81 -11.72
N THR A 470 24.20 -22.48 -11.21
CA THR A 470 25.57 -22.39 -11.72
C THR A 470 25.76 -23.04 -13.08
N ALA A 471 24.83 -23.86 -13.55
CA ALA A 471 24.87 -24.50 -14.86
C ALA A 471 24.38 -23.56 -15.99
N ASN A 472 23.59 -22.54 -15.65
CA ASN A 472 22.95 -21.64 -16.62
C ASN A 472 23.94 -20.64 -17.21
N GLN A 473 24.34 -20.89 -18.49
CA GLN A 473 25.29 -20.03 -19.17
C GLN A 473 24.75 -18.62 -19.49
N ALA A 474 23.43 -18.46 -19.69
CA ALA A 474 22.86 -17.16 -19.96
C ALA A 474 23.05 -16.19 -18.79
N LEU A 475 22.97 -16.69 -17.54
CA LEU A 475 23.16 -15.90 -16.32
C LEU A 475 24.62 -15.47 -16.10
N LYS A 476 25.59 -16.18 -16.68
CA LYS A 476 27.02 -15.85 -16.57
C LYS A 476 27.46 -14.72 -17.50
N VAL A 477 26.67 -14.46 -18.55
CA VAL A 477 26.98 -13.37 -19.49
C VAL A 477 26.67 -12.04 -18.82
N GLN A 478 27.70 -11.21 -18.71
CA GLN A 478 27.60 -9.84 -18.21
C GLN A 478 27.19 -8.89 -19.34
N GLU A 479 26.58 -7.80 -18.98
CA GLU A 479 26.33 -6.69 -19.89
C GLU A 479 27.62 -5.98 -20.28
N ASP A 480 27.66 -5.49 -21.50
CA ASP A 480 28.68 -4.57 -21.99
C ASP A 480 28.21 -3.12 -21.92
N ASP A 481 29.09 -2.16 -22.21
CA ASP A 481 28.81 -0.74 -22.12
C ASP A 481 27.66 -0.32 -23.06
N SER A 482 27.49 -0.99 -24.20
CA SER A 482 26.42 -0.72 -25.17
C SER A 482 25.02 -1.07 -24.61
N TYR A 483 24.94 -1.88 -23.57
CA TYR A 483 23.69 -2.20 -22.92
C TYR A 483 22.98 -0.94 -22.41
N TYR A 484 23.76 0.02 -21.92
CA TYR A 484 23.27 1.27 -21.32
C TYR A 484 23.07 2.43 -22.33
N ASP A 485 23.20 2.20 -23.64
CA ASP A 485 23.01 3.24 -24.67
C ASP A 485 21.64 3.90 -24.61
N PHE A 486 20.65 3.23 -24.01
CA PHE A 486 19.33 3.81 -23.78
C PHE A 486 19.37 5.07 -22.91
N LEU A 487 20.37 5.25 -22.04
CA LEU A 487 20.55 6.44 -21.22
C LEU A 487 20.67 7.72 -22.04
N ASN A 488 21.22 7.63 -23.25
CA ASN A 488 21.35 8.79 -24.16
C ASN A 488 19.98 9.35 -24.61
N LYS A 489 18.91 8.56 -24.51
CA LYS A 489 17.53 8.95 -24.85
C LYS A 489 16.69 9.28 -23.63
N MET A 490 17.20 8.99 -22.42
CA MET A 490 16.46 9.22 -21.19
C MET A 490 16.38 10.71 -20.83
N PRO A 491 15.27 11.18 -20.28
CA PRO A 491 15.10 12.58 -19.88
C PRO A 491 15.78 12.88 -18.52
N LEU A 492 17.09 12.58 -18.43
CA LEU A 492 17.83 12.65 -17.15
C LEU A 492 17.97 14.06 -16.58
N ASN A 493 17.80 15.09 -17.41
CA ASN A 493 17.82 16.52 -17.01
C ASN A 493 16.42 17.16 -17.00
N ASP A 494 15.37 16.39 -17.33
CA ASP A 494 14.02 16.90 -17.35
C ASP A 494 13.37 16.82 -15.95
N GLU A 495 13.15 17.97 -15.32
CA GLU A 495 12.49 18.03 -14.01
C GLU A 495 11.09 17.38 -13.99
N ALA A 496 10.34 17.46 -15.12
CA ALA A 496 9.01 16.87 -15.21
C ALA A 496 8.99 15.32 -15.07
N VAL A 497 10.15 14.67 -15.20
CA VAL A 497 10.32 13.24 -14.85
C VAL A 497 9.91 12.97 -13.40
N LEU A 498 10.17 13.90 -12.49
CA LEU A 498 9.91 13.72 -11.06
C LEU A 498 8.42 13.68 -10.72
N ALA A 499 7.56 14.12 -11.64
CA ALA A 499 6.12 14.00 -11.47
C ALA A 499 5.62 12.56 -11.62
N ASP A 500 6.36 11.68 -12.31
CA ASP A 500 5.94 10.28 -12.54
C ASP A 500 6.07 9.45 -11.26
N ALA A 501 5.07 8.63 -10.97
CA ALA A 501 5.05 7.73 -9.81
C ALA A 501 6.24 6.76 -9.76
N ASN A 502 6.83 6.40 -10.93
CA ASN A 502 7.96 5.49 -11.01
C ASN A 502 9.33 6.19 -10.94
N ALA A 503 9.37 7.53 -10.93
CA ALA A 503 10.62 8.28 -10.98
C ALA A 503 11.59 7.92 -9.83
N SER A 504 11.06 7.77 -8.60
CA SER A 504 11.90 7.38 -7.45
C SER A 504 12.52 6.00 -7.62
N THR A 505 11.77 5.04 -8.15
CA THR A 505 12.26 3.68 -8.45
C THR A 505 13.32 3.72 -9.55
N PHE A 506 13.08 4.48 -10.61
CA PHE A 506 14.05 4.64 -11.70
C PHE A 506 15.38 5.22 -11.18
N ILE A 507 15.34 6.31 -10.39
CA ILE A 507 16.55 6.91 -9.81
C ILE A 507 17.29 5.90 -8.93
N ASN A 508 16.58 5.10 -8.14
CA ASN A 508 17.18 4.04 -7.32
C ASN A 508 17.91 2.98 -8.18
N ARG A 509 17.34 2.56 -9.32
CA ARG A 509 18.01 1.63 -10.22
C ARG A 509 19.23 2.26 -10.89
N PHE A 510 19.09 3.52 -11.31
CA PHE A 510 20.15 4.28 -11.97
C PHE A 510 21.37 4.48 -11.07
N GLU A 511 21.17 4.87 -9.80
CA GLU A 511 22.28 5.13 -8.86
C GLU A 511 23.10 3.87 -8.51
N TYR A 512 22.50 2.66 -8.65
CA TYR A 512 23.13 1.36 -8.38
C TYR A 512 23.41 0.53 -9.64
N MET A 513 23.46 1.14 -10.83
CA MET A 513 23.71 0.40 -12.06
C MET A 513 25.07 -0.31 -12.03
N ASN A 514 25.14 -1.47 -12.70
CA ASN A 514 26.36 -2.33 -12.68
C ASN A 514 27.59 -1.65 -13.26
N ALA A 515 27.43 -0.72 -14.23
CA ALA A 515 28.55 0.04 -14.78
C ALA A 515 29.33 0.80 -13.68
N PHE A 516 28.61 1.39 -12.72
CA PHE A 516 29.25 2.05 -11.57
C PHE A 516 29.96 1.06 -10.65
N ARG A 517 29.38 -0.12 -10.39
CA ARG A 517 30.00 -1.16 -9.57
C ARG A 517 31.28 -1.73 -10.19
N LYS A 518 31.29 -1.95 -11.52
CA LYS A 518 32.46 -2.45 -12.25
C LYS A 518 33.63 -1.46 -12.18
N ALA A 519 33.35 -0.18 -12.40
CA ALA A 519 34.38 0.86 -12.34
C ALA A 519 34.97 1.01 -10.94
N TYR A 520 34.12 0.95 -9.92
CA TYR A 520 34.52 0.94 -8.52
C TYR A 520 35.41 -0.27 -8.20
N GLY A 521 35.01 -1.48 -8.62
CA GLY A 521 35.81 -2.70 -8.46
C GLY A 521 37.15 -2.65 -9.19
N GLN A 522 37.21 -2.07 -10.38
CA GLN A 522 38.45 -1.86 -11.12
C GLN A 522 39.39 -0.88 -10.43
N GLN A 523 38.90 0.18 -9.80
CA GLN A 523 39.69 1.13 -9.04
C GLN A 523 40.33 0.51 -7.78
N TYR A 524 39.62 -0.40 -7.12
CA TYR A 524 40.16 -1.15 -5.97
C TYR A 524 41.01 -2.35 -6.38
N ALA A 525 40.86 -2.82 -7.63
CA ALA A 525 41.78 -3.78 -8.28
C ALA A 525 43.10 -3.14 -8.70
N THR A 526 43.29 -1.83 -8.45
CA THR A 526 44.50 -1.11 -8.78
C THR A 526 45.70 -1.63 -8.02
N ALA A 527 46.66 -1.97 -8.80
CA ALA A 527 48.04 -2.26 -8.49
C ALA A 527 48.27 -3.25 -7.32
N PRO A 528 48.28 -4.57 -7.65
CA PRO A 528 48.76 -5.58 -6.70
C PRO A 528 50.14 -5.31 -6.12
N THR A 529 50.79 -4.25 -6.61
CA THR A 529 52.17 -3.85 -6.27
C THR A 529 52.26 -2.69 -5.30
N ASP A 530 51.15 -2.04 -4.94
CA ASP A 530 51.18 -0.93 -3.97
C ASP A 530 51.61 -1.43 -2.61
N THR A 531 52.74 -0.86 -2.14
CA THR A 531 53.29 -1.14 -0.83
C THR A 531 52.63 -0.20 0.18
N ILE A 532 51.95 -0.77 1.17
CA ILE A 532 51.34 -0.04 2.29
C ILE A 532 52.15 -0.23 3.56
N THR A 533 52.09 0.73 4.46
CA THR A 533 52.58 0.60 5.83
C THR A 533 51.46 -0.06 6.66
N TYR A 534 51.76 -1.24 7.20
CA TYR A 534 50.80 -2.04 7.97
C TYR A 534 51.38 -2.32 9.36
N THR A 535 50.58 -2.00 10.40
CA THR A 535 50.95 -2.30 11.79
C THR A 535 50.20 -3.54 12.23
N TYR A 536 50.95 -4.58 12.59
CA TYR A 536 50.34 -5.79 13.13
C TYR A 536 49.82 -5.53 14.55
N PRO A 537 48.59 -5.97 14.89
CA PRO A 537 48.08 -5.83 16.25
C PRO A 537 49.02 -6.48 17.27
N GLU A 538 49.12 -5.91 18.48
CA GLU A 538 49.92 -6.52 19.59
C GLU A 538 49.43 -7.96 19.88
N LYS A 539 48.15 -8.21 19.79
CA LYS A 539 47.54 -9.54 19.86
C LYS A 539 46.84 -9.85 18.52
N PRO A 540 47.42 -10.60 17.61
CA PRO A 540 46.81 -10.96 16.32
C PRO A 540 45.55 -11.81 16.47
N LEU A 541 44.54 -11.55 15.64
CA LEU A 541 43.24 -12.26 15.65
C LEU A 541 43.37 -13.80 15.56
N LEU A 542 44.24 -14.30 14.69
CA LEU A 542 44.45 -15.73 14.58
C LEU A 542 45.07 -16.38 15.83
N THR A 543 45.94 -15.63 16.55
CA THR A 543 46.44 -16.07 17.85
C THR A 543 45.33 -16.14 18.88
N PHE A 544 44.41 -15.17 18.91
CA PHE A 544 43.21 -15.21 19.73
C PHE A 544 42.30 -16.41 19.38
N PHE A 545 42.10 -16.69 18.11
CA PHE A 545 41.35 -17.89 17.69
C PHE A 545 41.97 -19.19 18.19
N LYS A 546 43.32 -19.31 18.16
CA LYS A 546 44.02 -20.45 18.69
C LYS A 546 43.77 -20.64 20.18
N GLU A 547 43.83 -19.56 20.98
CA GLU A 547 43.54 -19.59 22.40
C GLU A 547 42.10 -20.00 22.72
N LYS A 548 41.16 -19.68 21.84
CA LYS A 548 39.76 -20.10 21.93
C LYS A 548 39.50 -21.51 21.40
N GLY A 549 40.54 -22.25 21.01
CA GLY A 549 40.45 -23.63 20.58
C GLY A 549 40.01 -23.82 19.11
N VAL A 550 40.02 -22.80 18.29
CA VAL A 550 39.70 -22.89 16.89
C VAL A 550 40.75 -23.69 16.15
N LYS A 551 40.31 -24.73 15.37
CA LYS A 551 41.19 -25.56 14.57
C LYS A 551 41.55 -24.87 13.27
N MET A 552 42.83 -24.75 12.97
CA MET A 552 43.39 -24.15 11.77
C MET A 552 44.12 -25.22 10.92
N ASN A 553 44.04 -25.07 9.60
CA ASN A 553 44.88 -25.90 8.69
C ASN A 553 46.35 -25.42 8.67
N ALA A 554 47.23 -26.11 7.99
CA ALA A 554 48.67 -25.84 7.95
C ALA A 554 48.99 -24.42 7.40
N GLU A 555 48.27 -23.94 6.39
CA GLU A 555 48.46 -22.61 5.81
C GLU A 555 48.00 -21.49 6.77
N GLN A 556 46.85 -21.67 7.41
CA GLN A 556 46.29 -20.72 8.43
C GLN A 556 47.19 -20.64 9.63
N GLU A 557 47.75 -21.76 10.08
CA GLU A 557 48.72 -21.80 11.17
C GLU A 557 50.05 -21.09 10.82
N ALA A 558 50.53 -21.24 9.58
CA ALA A 558 51.68 -20.50 9.10
C ALA A 558 51.47 -18.98 9.11
N ILE A 559 50.30 -18.53 8.69
CA ILE A 559 49.91 -17.09 8.75
C ILE A 559 49.80 -16.62 10.20
N ARG A 560 49.17 -17.42 11.09
CA ARG A 560 49.13 -17.14 12.51
C ARG A 560 50.51 -16.89 13.12
N LEU A 561 51.45 -17.82 12.85
CA LEU A 561 52.84 -17.71 13.35
C LEU A 561 53.57 -16.51 12.78
N LYS A 562 53.36 -16.16 11.51
CA LYS A 562 53.86 -14.94 10.90
C LYS A 562 53.34 -13.68 11.62
N HIS A 563 51.99 -13.60 11.83
CA HIS A 563 51.39 -12.47 12.52
C HIS A 563 51.86 -12.35 13.98
N GLU A 564 52.01 -13.49 14.68
CA GLU A 564 52.51 -13.51 16.05
C GLU A 564 53.98 -13.00 16.15
N LYS A 565 54.83 -13.38 15.20
CA LYS A 565 56.19 -12.90 15.11
C LYS A 565 56.29 -11.39 14.82
N LEU A 566 55.31 -10.85 14.10
CA LEU A 566 55.23 -9.44 13.71
C LEU A 566 54.35 -8.60 14.65
N ALA A 567 53.78 -9.20 15.71
CA ALA A 567 52.87 -8.50 16.64
C ALA A 567 53.50 -7.19 17.19
N GLY A 568 52.75 -6.09 17.15
CA GLY A 568 53.20 -4.76 17.57
C GLY A 568 54.20 -4.07 16.64
N THR A 569 54.60 -4.70 15.51
CA THR A 569 55.57 -4.09 14.56
C THR A 569 54.89 -3.48 13.36
N THR A 570 55.48 -2.40 12.83
CA THR A 570 55.03 -1.73 11.60
C THR A 570 55.97 -2.15 10.46
N VAL A 571 55.38 -2.68 9.40
CA VAL A 571 56.16 -3.16 8.22
C VAL A 571 55.58 -2.59 6.92
N LYS A 572 56.39 -2.58 5.86
CA LYS A 572 55.91 -2.32 4.50
C LYS A 572 55.56 -3.64 3.86
N ILE A 573 54.28 -3.78 3.46
CA ILE A 573 53.72 -4.99 2.83
C ILE A 573 52.97 -4.61 1.55
N THR A 574 52.93 -5.47 0.56
CA THR A 574 52.15 -5.22 -0.63
C THR A 574 50.69 -5.58 -0.39
N LEU A 575 49.79 -4.85 -1.01
CA LEU A 575 48.34 -5.16 -0.97
C LEU A 575 48.07 -6.58 -1.46
N LYS A 576 48.82 -7.06 -2.43
CA LYS A 576 48.72 -8.43 -2.96
C LYS A 576 48.99 -9.48 -1.88
N GLU A 577 50.09 -9.31 -1.14
CA GLU A 577 50.42 -10.24 -0.04
C GLU A 577 49.33 -10.27 1.03
N LEU A 578 48.79 -9.10 1.39
CA LEU A 578 47.71 -9.00 2.38
C LEU A 578 46.41 -9.64 1.88
N GLN A 579 46.09 -9.48 0.59
CA GLN A 579 44.92 -10.11 -0.02
C GLN A 579 45.05 -11.65 -0.11
N GLU A 580 46.22 -12.14 -0.49
CA GLU A 580 46.53 -13.58 -0.53
C GLU A 580 46.43 -14.22 0.86
N GLU A 581 46.88 -13.55 1.92
CA GLU A 581 46.73 -14.01 3.29
C GLU A 581 45.25 -14.02 3.72
N ASN A 582 44.52 -12.96 3.42
CA ASN A 582 43.09 -12.83 3.75
C ASN A 582 42.24 -13.92 3.07
N GLU A 583 42.52 -14.24 1.78
CA GLU A 583 41.80 -15.30 1.08
C GLU A 583 42.00 -16.68 1.74
N LYS A 584 43.19 -16.96 2.26
CA LYS A 584 43.49 -18.23 2.95
C LYS A 584 42.78 -18.38 4.31
N VAL A 585 42.44 -17.28 4.97
CA VAL A 585 41.77 -17.26 6.28
C VAL A 585 40.27 -16.91 6.20
N LYS A 586 39.77 -16.55 5.03
CA LYS A 586 38.39 -16.08 4.80
C LYS A 586 37.32 -17.06 5.30
N ASP A 587 37.48 -18.36 5.02
CA ASP A 587 36.56 -19.40 5.48
C ASP A 587 36.51 -19.52 7.00
N LEU A 588 37.65 -19.23 7.66
CA LEU A 588 37.72 -19.22 9.12
C LEU A 588 36.96 -18.02 9.69
N PHE A 589 37.11 -16.84 9.08
CA PHE A 589 36.43 -15.63 9.50
C PHE A 589 34.91 -15.75 9.34
N GLY A 590 34.43 -16.35 8.25
CA GLY A 590 32.99 -16.62 8.05
C GLY A 590 32.38 -17.62 9.04
N LYS A 591 33.20 -18.52 9.63
CA LYS A 591 32.73 -19.48 10.63
C LYS A 591 32.74 -18.93 12.05
N GLU A 592 33.64 -17.99 12.34
CA GLU A 592 33.95 -17.55 13.70
C GLU A 592 33.54 -16.08 13.96
N GLU A 593 32.46 -15.61 13.35
CA GLU A 593 31.97 -14.21 13.47
C GLU A 593 31.79 -13.76 14.93
N LYS A 594 31.35 -14.66 15.82
CA LYS A 594 31.18 -14.36 17.24
C LYS A 594 32.51 -14.09 17.94
N LEU A 595 33.52 -14.87 17.61
CA LEU A 595 34.88 -14.68 18.17
C LEU A 595 35.53 -13.44 17.59
N ILE A 596 35.25 -13.06 16.36
CA ILE A 596 35.70 -11.78 15.78
C ILE A 596 35.10 -10.61 16.57
N SER A 597 33.80 -10.66 16.86
CA SER A 597 33.13 -9.65 17.65
C SER A 597 33.72 -9.53 19.06
N GLU A 598 33.98 -10.68 19.72
CA GLU A 598 34.64 -10.72 21.03
C GLU A 598 36.09 -10.13 20.98
N TYR A 599 36.84 -10.46 19.93
CA TYR A 599 38.19 -9.93 19.73
C TYR A 599 38.19 -8.41 19.52
N VAL A 600 37.34 -7.91 18.65
CA VAL A 600 37.21 -6.46 18.40
C VAL A 600 36.84 -5.74 19.69
N GLU A 601 35.91 -6.29 20.45
CA GLU A 601 35.51 -5.71 21.72
C GLU A 601 36.65 -5.64 22.75
N LYS A 602 37.44 -6.71 22.86
CA LYS A 602 38.51 -6.83 23.88
C LYS A 602 39.84 -6.20 23.48
N HIS A 603 40.17 -6.20 22.19
CA HIS A 603 41.54 -5.89 21.72
C HIS A 603 41.61 -4.74 20.71
N VAL A 604 40.48 -4.27 20.16
CA VAL A 604 40.43 -3.16 19.20
C VAL A 604 39.75 -1.91 19.80
N LYS A 605 39.21 -1.99 21.00
CA LYS A 605 38.69 -0.82 21.72
C LYS A 605 39.81 0.16 21.97
N ASN A 606 39.85 1.19 21.16
CA ASN A 606 40.63 2.39 21.45
C ASN A 606 39.67 3.51 21.84
N GLU A 607 40.03 4.19 22.92
CA GLU A 607 39.69 5.59 23.10
C GLU A 607 40.35 6.37 21.96
N GLN A 608 39.62 6.50 20.83
CA GLN A 608 40.07 7.30 19.72
C GLN A 608 40.13 8.77 20.18
N SER A 609 41.29 9.40 20.02
CA SER A 609 41.40 10.84 20.18
C SER A 609 40.49 11.58 19.18
N GLU A 610 40.11 12.83 19.43
CA GLU A 610 39.31 13.61 18.49
C GLU A 610 40.03 13.74 17.10
N GLU A 611 41.36 13.87 17.10
CA GLU A 611 42.17 13.88 15.87
C GLU A 611 42.04 12.58 15.08
N SER A 612 42.02 11.41 15.74
CA SER A 612 41.84 10.12 15.03
C SER A 612 40.41 9.96 14.49
N LYS A 613 39.41 10.52 15.15
CA LYS A 613 38.03 10.55 14.63
C LYS A 613 37.93 11.41 13.36
N GLU A 614 38.49 12.60 13.37
CA GLU A 614 38.54 13.46 12.18
C GLU A 614 39.25 12.79 11.01
N GLU A 615 40.39 12.13 11.26
CA GLU A 615 41.13 11.43 10.20
C GLU A 615 40.31 10.28 9.60
N ILE A 616 39.60 9.52 10.42
CA ILE A 616 38.67 8.46 9.95
C ILE A 616 37.58 9.05 9.08
N ASP A 617 36.91 10.13 9.55
CA ASP A 617 35.87 10.82 8.81
C ASP A 617 36.38 11.37 7.47
N ARG A 618 37.57 12.02 7.44
CA ARG A 618 38.20 12.52 6.21
C ARG A 618 38.51 11.41 5.22
N ASN A 619 39.02 10.28 5.68
CA ASN A 619 39.33 9.13 4.85
C ASN A 619 38.04 8.55 4.25
N PHE A 620 36.98 8.41 5.06
CA PHE A 620 35.65 7.95 4.63
C PHE A 620 35.06 8.84 3.52
N ILE A 621 35.13 10.19 3.68
CA ILE A 621 34.67 11.15 2.67
C ILE A 621 35.56 11.15 1.42
N SER A 622 36.88 11.05 1.58
CA SER A 622 37.80 10.98 0.43
C SER A 622 37.47 9.78 -0.47
N MET A 623 37.16 8.63 0.10
CA MET A 623 36.72 7.46 -0.67
C MET A 623 35.40 7.72 -1.43
N LYS A 624 34.43 8.38 -0.78
CA LYS A 624 33.14 8.76 -1.39
C LYS A 624 33.37 9.69 -2.59
N VAL A 625 34.12 10.77 -2.42
CA VAL A 625 34.40 11.76 -3.47
C VAL A 625 35.09 11.09 -4.67
N LYS A 626 36.09 10.24 -4.44
CA LYS A 626 36.72 9.46 -5.51
C LYS A 626 35.72 8.58 -6.28
N SER A 627 34.84 7.90 -5.54
CA SER A 627 33.77 7.09 -6.15
C SER A 627 32.83 7.91 -7.02
N GLU A 628 32.45 9.11 -6.58
CA GLU A 628 31.58 10.02 -7.34
C GLU A 628 32.26 10.51 -8.61
N HIS A 629 33.50 10.93 -8.56
CA HIS A 629 34.29 11.36 -9.74
C HIS A 629 34.36 10.24 -10.81
N ILE A 630 34.47 8.97 -10.41
CA ILE A 630 34.42 7.84 -11.35
C ILE A 630 33.06 7.74 -12.00
N LYS A 631 31.99 7.78 -11.20
CA LYS A 631 30.62 7.71 -11.72
C LYS A 631 30.31 8.90 -12.66
N ASP A 632 30.75 10.11 -12.31
CA ASP A 632 30.65 11.29 -13.15
C ASP A 632 31.42 11.10 -14.48
N SER A 633 32.64 10.54 -14.44
CA SER A 633 33.45 10.25 -15.62
C SER A 633 32.78 9.21 -16.53
N ILE A 634 32.11 8.19 -15.95
CA ILE A 634 31.36 7.18 -16.70
C ILE A 634 30.16 7.83 -17.40
N LEU A 635 29.39 8.66 -16.69
CA LEU A 635 28.24 9.35 -17.27
C LEU A 635 28.65 10.31 -18.39
N ALA A 636 29.71 11.08 -18.19
CA ALA A 636 30.22 12.02 -19.18
C ALA A 636 30.87 11.31 -20.40
N GLY A 637 31.71 10.29 -20.14
CA GLY A 637 32.51 9.64 -21.17
C GLY A 637 31.76 8.58 -21.98
N LEU A 638 31.00 7.73 -21.32
CA LEU A 638 30.27 6.63 -21.98
C LEU A 638 28.89 7.05 -22.51
N TYR A 639 28.19 7.91 -21.80
CA TYR A 639 26.80 8.24 -22.09
C TYR A 639 26.57 9.70 -22.46
N ASN A 640 27.64 10.50 -22.54
CA ASN A 640 27.58 11.93 -22.88
C ASN A 640 26.55 12.73 -22.05
N VAL A 641 26.40 12.38 -20.77
CA VAL A 641 25.46 13.00 -19.86
C VAL A 641 26.18 13.47 -18.60
N PRO A 642 26.86 14.63 -18.64
CA PRO A 642 27.58 15.15 -17.48
C PRO A 642 26.60 15.63 -16.40
N ASN A 643 26.78 15.17 -15.17
CA ASN A 643 26.05 15.61 -13.96
C ASN A 643 24.54 15.90 -14.13
N PRO A 644 23.73 14.96 -14.67
CA PRO A 644 22.31 15.21 -14.95
C PRO A 644 21.51 15.37 -13.64
N LEU A 645 20.33 16.02 -13.71
CA LEU A 645 19.43 16.23 -12.57
C LEU A 645 19.21 14.94 -11.75
N LEU A 646 18.91 13.82 -12.40
CA LEU A 646 18.63 12.57 -11.70
C LEU A 646 19.88 12.03 -10.96
N TRP A 647 21.08 12.32 -11.46
CA TRP A 647 22.32 11.99 -10.77
C TRP A 647 22.59 12.91 -9.58
N GLN A 648 22.32 14.21 -9.72
CA GLN A 648 22.39 15.15 -8.59
C GLN A 648 21.42 14.75 -7.46
N ILE A 649 20.21 14.30 -7.80
CA ILE A 649 19.28 13.74 -6.81
C ILE A 649 19.86 12.50 -6.12
N ALA A 650 20.50 11.61 -6.89
CA ALA A 650 21.15 10.43 -6.33
C ALA A 650 22.29 10.82 -5.34
N LYS A 651 23.09 11.86 -5.64
CA LYS A 651 24.09 12.41 -4.72
C LYS A 651 23.45 12.90 -3.41
N VAL A 652 22.36 13.67 -3.48
CA VAL A 652 21.65 14.15 -2.26
C VAL A 652 21.05 12.98 -1.47
N ARG A 653 20.47 11.98 -2.13
CA ARG A 653 19.96 10.78 -1.45
C ARG A 653 21.03 10.04 -0.68
N ASP A 654 22.21 9.95 -1.27
CA ASP A 654 23.35 9.23 -0.69
C ASP A 654 23.95 9.99 0.51
N MET A 655 23.83 11.34 0.51
CA MET A 655 24.30 12.19 1.64
C MET A 655 23.78 11.71 2.99
N LYS A 656 22.53 11.25 3.07
CA LYS A 656 21.93 10.78 4.33
C LYS A 656 22.82 9.72 4.99
N PHE A 657 23.21 8.68 4.24
CA PHE A 657 24.06 7.60 4.73
C PHE A 657 25.42 8.12 5.22
N TYR A 658 26.07 9.01 4.44
CA TYR A 658 27.38 9.55 4.82
C TYR A 658 27.29 10.45 6.04
N LEU A 659 26.31 11.36 6.09
CA LEU A 659 26.10 12.24 7.25
C LEU A 659 25.82 11.45 8.53
N GLU A 660 25.02 10.37 8.49
CA GLU A 660 24.74 9.51 9.66
C GLU A 660 26.01 8.78 10.16
N ASN A 661 26.99 8.52 9.30
CA ASN A 661 28.22 7.81 9.66
C ASN A 661 29.40 8.71 10.01
N ILE A 662 29.41 9.98 9.60
CA ILE A 662 30.39 10.97 10.01
C ILE A 662 30.12 11.36 11.47
N LYS A 663 31.16 11.30 12.33
CA LYS A 663 31.03 11.63 13.76
C LYS A 663 31.40 13.09 14.07
N THR A 664 32.20 13.70 13.24
CA THR A 664 32.73 15.05 13.44
C THR A 664 31.89 16.07 12.67
N ARG A 665 31.16 16.93 13.39
CA ARG A 665 30.23 17.90 12.78
C ARG A 665 30.90 18.85 11.79
N SER A 666 32.16 19.27 12.02
CA SER A 666 32.95 20.12 11.09
C SER A 666 33.19 19.42 9.76
N ILE A 667 33.53 18.13 9.77
CA ILE A 667 33.70 17.32 8.55
C ILE A 667 32.38 17.07 7.84
N ALA A 668 31.31 16.78 8.58
CA ALA A 668 29.97 16.68 8.02
C ALA A 668 29.53 17.97 7.32
N ARG A 669 29.85 19.15 7.88
CA ARG A 669 29.59 20.47 7.28
C ARG A 669 30.37 20.65 5.98
N GLU A 670 31.68 20.38 6.02
CA GLU A 670 32.56 20.45 4.84
C GLU A 670 32.03 19.55 3.71
N TYR A 671 31.64 18.32 4.02
CA TYR A 671 31.05 17.39 3.05
C TYR A 671 29.73 17.93 2.45
N ALA A 672 28.84 18.43 3.30
CA ALA A 672 27.59 19.00 2.84
C ALA A 672 27.77 20.24 1.95
N ASP A 673 28.72 21.13 2.28
CA ASP A 673 29.01 22.31 1.48
C ASP A 673 29.62 21.94 0.13
N ASN A 674 30.60 21.03 0.11
CA ASN A 674 31.21 20.54 -1.14
C ASN A 674 30.17 19.88 -2.05
N THR A 675 29.28 19.06 -1.50
CA THR A 675 28.20 18.47 -2.29
C THR A 675 27.27 19.53 -2.88
N LYS A 676 26.90 20.56 -2.11
CA LYS A 676 26.04 21.65 -2.59
C LYS A 676 26.66 22.45 -3.74
N GLU A 677 27.99 22.62 -3.76
CA GLU A 677 28.69 23.31 -4.86
C GLU A 677 28.55 22.60 -6.22
N GLU A 678 28.34 21.27 -6.21
CA GLU A 678 28.11 20.47 -7.42
C GLU A 678 26.66 20.49 -7.92
N LEU A 679 25.71 20.99 -7.10
CA LEU A 679 24.29 20.99 -7.42
C LEU A 679 23.90 22.24 -8.22
N THR A 680 23.23 22.03 -9.36
CA THR A 680 22.81 23.12 -10.25
C THR A 680 21.37 23.59 -10.02
N PHE A 681 20.57 22.82 -9.28
CA PHE A 681 19.18 23.13 -8.95
C PHE A 681 19.07 23.59 -7.50
N PRO A 682 18.57 24.83 -7.23
CA PRO A 682 18.49 25.38 -5.88
C PRO A 682 17.78 24.48 -4.86
N ILE A 683 16.70 23.85 -5.26
CA ILE A 683 15.94 22.93 -4.39
C ILE A 683 16.80 21.76 -3.86
N LEU A 684 17.74 21.27 -4.66
CA LEU A 684 18.64 20.19 -4.24
C LEU A 684 19.60 20.66 -3.15
N ALA A 685 20.11 21.89 -3.27
CA ALA A 685 20.97 22.52 -2.25
C ALA A 685 20.19 22.77 -0.95
N GLU A 686 18.92 23.19 -1.04
CA GLU A 686 18.02 23.34 0.11
C GLU A 686 17.79 22.00 0.83
N GLU A 687 17.54 20.91 0.08
CA GLU A 687 17.34 19.57 0.64
C GLU A 687 18.65 19.00 1.24
N ALA A 688 19.79 19.27 0.63
CA ALA A 688 21.10 18.90 1.19
C ALA A 688 21.36 19.61 2.53
N GLU A 689 21.05 20.90 2.61
CA GLU A 689 21.14 21.69 3.86
C GLU A 689 20.16 21.17 4.92
N TYR A 690 18.95 20.83 4.52
CA TYR A 690 17.96 20.23 5.41
C TYR A 690 18.47 18.92 6.01
N LEU A 691 19.01 18.00 5.19
CA LEU A 691 19.58 16.74 5.67
C LEU A 691 20.72 16.97 6.66
N PHE A 692 21.65 17.87 6.34
CA PHE A 692 22.75 18.21 7.28
C PHE A 692 22.20 18.75 8.61
N THR A 693 21.28 19.70 8.58
CA THR A 693 20.73 20.31 9.80
C THR A 693 19.96 19.31 10.65
N LYS A 694 19.27 18.38 10.01
CA LYS A 694 18.50 17.33 10.68
C LYS A 694 19.39 16.30 11.36
N ILE A 695 20.48 15.87 10.70
CA ILE A 695 21.38 14.82 11.18
C ILE A 695 22.43 15.38 12.15
N HIS A 696 22.92 16.59 11.90
CA HIS A 696 23.90 17.30 12.72
C HIS A 696 23.35 18.63 13.26
N PRO A 697 22.31 18.62 14.11
CA PRO A 697 21.74 19.84 14.69
C PRO A 697 22.79 20.58 15.56
N LYS A 698 22.57 21.89 15.80
CA LYS A 698 23.42 22.69 16.69
C LYS A 698 23.29 22.27 18.15
N GLU A 699 22.08 21.89 18.56
CA GLU A 699 21.75 21.37 19.88
C GLU A 699 21.25 19.94 19.73
N GLU A 700 21.89 19.00 20.41
CA GLU A 700 21.51 17.57 20.38
C GLU A 700 20.31 17.31 21.29
N ALA A 701 19.10 17.51 20.80
CA ALA A 701 17.94 16.90 21.44
C ALA A 701 17.95 15.39 21.16
N LYS A 702 18.14 14.57 22.20
CA LYS A 702 18.19 13.10 22.10
C LYS A 702 16.81 12.46 21.87
N SER A 703 15.76 13.20 22.09
CA SER A 703 14.37 12.74 21.90
C SER A 703 13.46 13.89 21.43
N TYR A 704 12.25 13.55 21.03
CA TYR A 704 11.21 14.52 20.70
C TYR A 704 9.85 14.08 21.26
N GLN A 705 8.98 15.03 21.51
CA GLN A 705 7.59 14.77 21.91
C GLN A 705 6.72 14.56 20.68
N LEU A 706 5.78 13.62 20.77
CA LEU A 706 4.80 13.41 19.70
C LEU A 706 3.86 14.62 19.58
N PRO A 707 3.49 15.02 18.34
CA PRO A 707 2.55 16.12 18.13
C PRO A 707 1.15 15.75 18.68
N GLU A 708 0.36 16.74 19.11
CA GLU A 708 -1.02 16.48 19.48
C GLU A 708 -1.89 16.08 18.29
N GLY A 709 -2.84 15.16 18.48
CA GLY A 709 -3.79 14.74 17.47
C GLY A 709 -4.15 13.26 17.52
N LYS A 710 -5.03 12.86 16.64
CA LYS A 710 -5.62 11.51 16.55
C LYS A 710 -4.57 10.40 16.48
N ALA A 711 -3.52 10.58 15.68
CA ALA A 711 -2.46 9.60 15.54
C ALA A 711 -1.71 9.34 16.84
N THR A 712 -1.40 10.40 17.61
CA THR A 712 -0.78 10.29 18.93
C THR A 712 -1.72 9.67 19.96
N GLU A 713 -3.03 9.98 19.91
CA GLU A 713 -4.03 9.33 20.78
C GLU A 713 -4.09 7.82 20.54
N VAL A 714 -4.08 7.38 19.28
CA VAL A 714 -4.04 5.96 18.91
C VAL A 714 -2.80 5.31 19.52
N PHE A 715 -1.63 5.90 19.32
CA PHE A 715 -0.37 5.34 19.85
C PHE A 715 -0.34 5.30 21.37
N ARG A 716 -0.71 6.40 22.05
CA ARG A 716 -0.78 6.47 23.51
C ARG A 716 -1.73 5.41 24.09
N ASN A 717 -2.85 5.11 23.40
CA ASN A 717 -3.77 4.06 23.83
C ASN A 717 -3.16 2.66 23.79
N ILE A 718 -2.24 2.40 22.84
CA ILE A 718 -1.52 1.12 22.74
C ILE A 718 -0.52 0.99 23.88
N ILE A 719 0.30 2.01 24.14
CA ILE A 719 1.42 1.93 25.09
C ILE A 719 1.02 2.21 26.54
N LYS A 720 -0.21 2.70 26.84
CA LYS A 720 -0.67 3.08 28.19
C LYS A 720 -0.57 1.98 29.25
N ASN A 721 -0.55 0.71 28.82
CA ASN A 721 -0.45 -0.44 29.73
C ASN A 721 1.01 -0.77 30.10
N HIS A 722 1.98 0.01 29.63
CA HIS A 722 3.41 -0.17 29.87
C HIS A 722 4.05 1.10 30.47
N PRO A 723 3.53 1.62 31.60
CA PRO A 723 4.06 2.84 32.20
C PRO A 723 5.48 2.63 32.72
N ASP A 724 6.26 3.71 32.80
CA ASP A 724 7.57 3.78 33.41
C ASP A 724 8.64 2.86 32.78
N LYS A 725 8.40 2.34 31.58
CA LYS A 725 9.34 1.52 30.82
C LYS A 725 9.83 2.21 29.57
N VAL A 726 11.06 1.88 29.17
CA VAL A 726 11.53 2.12 27.82
C VAL A 726 10.99 1.02 26.90
N LEU A 727 10.36 1.41 25.77
CA LEU A 727 9.69 0.47 24.88
C LEU A 727 10.40 0.42 23.54
N PHE A 728 10.79 -0.76 23.09
CA PHE A 728 11.19 -1.01 21.71
C PHE A 728 9.97 -1.47 20.93
N VAL A 729 9.47 -0.60 20.04
CA VAL A 729 8.27 -0.83 19.27
C VAL A 729 8.64 -1.32 17.87
N ASP A 730 8.16 -2.50 17.50
CA ASP A 730 8.33 -3.14 16.20
C ASP A 730 7.00 -3.12 15.42
N PHE A 731 6.97 -2.39 14.32
CA PHE A 731 5.85 -2.38 13.37
C PHE A 731 6.10 -3.47 12.31
N TRP A 732 5.29 -4.52 12.35
CA TRP A 732 5.52 -5.74 11.58
C TRP A 732 4.26 -6.28 10.89
N ALA A 733 4.40 -7.34 10.09
CA ALA A 733 3.27 -8.11 9.56
C ALA A 733 3.64 -9.58 9.30
N THR A 734 2.62 -10.44 9.29
CA THR A 734 2.79 -11.88 8.98
C THR A 734 3.23 -12.12 7.55
N THR A 735 2.88 -11.24 6.62
CA THR A 735 3.28 -11.29 5.21
C THR A 735 4.67 -10.71 4.96
N CYS A 736 5.26 -10.01 5.93
CA CYS A 736 6.57 -9.36 5.83
C CYS A 736 7.71 -10.33 6.18
N GLY A 737 8.44 -10.85 5.20
CA GLY A 737 9.59 -11.73 5.41
C GLY A 737 10.70 -11.12 6.27
N PRO A 738 11.21 -9.90 5.95
CA PRO A 738 12.22 -9.23 6.78
C PRO A 738 11.78 -8.99 8.23
N CYS A 739 10.51 -8.68 8.46
CA CYS A 739 9.96 -8.49 9.81
C CYS A 739 10.07 -9.79 10.63
N ARG A 740 9.62 -10.91 10.05
CA ARG A 740 9.72 -12.23 10.69
C ARG A 740 11.17 -12.60 11.01
N GLY A 741 12.09 -12.36 10.06
CA GLY A 741 13.53 -12.58 10.28
C GLY A 741 14.09 -11.73 11.44
N GLY A 742 13.66 -10.47 11.57
CA GLY A 742 14.05 -9.59 12.69
C GLY A 742 13.51 -10.09 14.04
N ILE A 743 12.25 -10.54 14.08
CA ILE A 743 11.63 -11.17 15.26
C ILE A 743 12.39 -12.42 15.68
N GLU A 744 12.74 -13.28 14.73
CA GLU A 744 13.52 -14.51 15.00
C GLU A 744 14.93 -14.19 15.51
N ALA A 745 15.62 -13.23 14.91
CA ALA A 745 16.98 -12.83 15.31
C ALA A 745 17.07 -12.22 16.72
N THR A 746 15.94 -11.73 17.27
CA THR A 746 15.87 -11.15 18.64
C THR A 746 15.27 -12.09 19.67
N ALA A 747 15.04 -13.38 19.33
CA ALA A 747 14.35 -14.33 20.21
C ALA A 747 15.06 -14.54 21.57
N ASP A 748 16.39 -14.64 21.57
CA ASP A 748 17.22 -14.77 22.78
C ASP A 748 17.17 -13.50 23.66
N LEU A 749 17.21 -12.32 23.05
CA LEU A 749 17.05 -11.04 23.75
C LEU A 749 15.69 -10.92 24.40
N ARG A 750 14.61 -11.24 23.68
CA ARG A 750 13.24 -11.23 24.22
C ARG A 750 13.12 -12.13 25.44
N LYS A 751 13.70 -13.34 25.38
CA LYS A 751 13.73 -14.26 26.51
C LYS A 751 14.51 -13.68 27.70
N LYS A 752 15.67 -13.05 27.43
CA LYS A 752 16.54 -12.45 28.46
C LYS A 752 15.89 -11.24 29.17
N TYR A 753 15.13 -10.43 28.43
CA TYR A 753 14.55 -9.17 28.91
C TYR A 753 13.02 -9.24 29.16
N LYS A 754 12.41 -10.44 29.10
CA LYS A 754 10.96 -10.63 29.19
C LYS A 754 10.31 -9.94 30.38
N ASP A 755 10.90 -10.07 31.57
CA ASP A 755 10.37 -9.57 32.83
C ASP A 755 11.18 -8.38 33.35
N HIS A 756 11.90 -7.67 32.48
CA HIS A 756 12.72 -6.53 32.89
C HIS A 756 11.82 -5.38 33.40
N PRO A 757 12.12 -4.81 34.60
CA PRO A 757 11.26 -3.80 35.20
C PRO A 757 11.19 -2.49 34.43
N GLU A 758 12.24 -2.13 33.70
CA GLU A 758 12.42 -0.83 33.04
C GLU A 758 12.39 -0.87 31.50
N PHE A 759 12.28 -2.06 30.88
CA PHE A 759 12.31 -2.22 29.42
C PHE A 759 11.26 -3.24 28.95
N GLN A 760 10.73 -3.06 27.71
CA GLN A 760 9.83 -4.04 27.10
C GLN A 760 9.84 -3.95 25.57
N PHE A 761 9.70 -5.12 24.90
CA PHE A 761 9.39 -5.23 23.48
C PHE A 761 7.89 -5.08 23.24
N ILE A 762 7.51 -4.30 22.25
CA ILE A 762 6.12 -4.09 21.82
C ILE A 762 6.02 -4.41 20.32
N TYR A 763 5.05 -5.22 19.94
CA TYR A 763 4.81 -5.64 18.55
C TYR A 763 3.46 -5.11 18.08
N ILE A 764 3.43 -4.32 16.99
CA ILE A 764 2.20 -3.72 16.45
C ILE A 764 2.03 -4.15 15.00
N THR A 765 0.87 -4.70 14.65
CA THR A 765 0.53 -5.09 13.28
C THR A 765 -0.90 -4.70 12.92
N GLY A 766 -1.11 -4.31 11.65
CA GLY A 766 -2.42 -3.99 11.11
C GLY A 766 -3.16 -5.22 10.56
N GLN A 767 -4.48 -5.18 10.60
CA GLN A 767 -5.37 -6.27 10.16
C GLN A 767 -5.21 -6.60 8.66
N LYS A 768 -4.92 -5.60 7.84
CA LYS A 768 -4.75 -5.76 6.40
C LYS A 768 -3.53 -6.63 6.04
N ASP A 769 -2.38 -6.31 6.65
CA ASP A 769 -1.10 -6.96 6.32
C ASP A 769 -0.89 -8.27 7.11
N SER A 770 -1.76 -8.54 8.11
CA SER A 770 -1.72 -9.73 8.96
C SER A 770 -3.13 -10.31 9.11
N PRO A 771 -3.59 -11.20 8.22
CA PRO A 771 -4.89 -11.88 8.36
C PRO A 771 -5.04 -12.55 9.73
N ALA A 772 -6.22 -12.47 10.33
CA ALA A 772 -6.46 -12.85 11.74
C ALA A 772 -5.98 -14.26 12.11
N GLY A 773 -6.21 -15.25 11.23
CA GLY A 773 -5.75 -16.63 11.43
C GLY A 773 -4.22 -16.73 11.45
N ALA A 774 -3.55 -16.12 10.48
CA ALA A 774 -2.09 -16.08 10.38
C ALA A 774 -1.46 -15.32 11.56
N TYR A 775 -2.07 -14.19 11.99
CA TYR A 775 -1.64 -13.45 13.16
C TYR A 775 -1.69 -14.31 14.44
N LYS A 776 -2.84 -14.94 14.72
CA LYS A 776 -3.00 -15.80 15.90
C LYS A 776 -1.97 -16.93 15.92
N GLN A 777 -1.79 -17.60 14.79
CA GLN A 777 -0.81 -18.70 14.67
C GLN A 777 0.63 -18.21 14.88
N TYR A 778 0.99 -17.08 14.29
CA TYR A 778 2.35 -16.55 14.41
C TYR A 778 2.67 -16.08 15.84
N VAL A 779 1.74 -15.37 16.48
CA VAL A 779 1.90 -14.92 17.88
C VAL A 779 2.03 -16.10 18.83
N GLU A 780 1.20 -17.12 18.69
CA GLU A 780 1.28 -18.33 19.53
C GLU A 780 2.64 -19.04 19.39
N ASN A 781 3.20 -19.08 18.18
CA ASN A 781 4.45 -19.81 17.91
C ASN A 781 5.71 -18.99 18.20
N ASN A 782 5.69 -17.67 17.98
CA ASN A 782 6.91 -16.85 17.97
C ASN A 782 6.91 -15.67 18.96
N LEU A 783 5.74 -15.20 19.42
CA LEU A 783 5.57 -14.03 20.27
C LEU A 783 4.73 -14.35 21.53
N LYS A 784 4.66 -15.62 21.91
CA LYS A 784 3.87 -16.05 23.08
C LYS A 784 4.32 -15.37 24.37
N GLY A 785 3.39 -14.59 24.95
CA GLY A 785 3.64 -13.85 26.18
C GLY A 785 4.35 -12.52 25.99
N GLU A 786 4.59 -12.10 24.73
CA GLU A 786 5.04 -10.75 24.39
C GLU A 786 3.85 -9.77 24.25
N ALA A 787 4.10 -8.47 24.43
CA ALA A 787 3.11 -7.44 24.21
C ALA A 787 2.85 -7.24 22.70
N SER A 788 1.82 -7.92 22.19
CA SER A 788 1.45 -7.91 20.77
C SER A 788 0.09 -7.26 20.59
N TYR A 789 0.02 -6.26 19.69
CA TYR A 789 -1.18 -5.48 19.38
C TYR A 789 -1.61 -5.69 17.93
N TYR A 790 -2.88 -6.05 17.78
CA TYR A 790 -3.53 -6.26 16.49
C TYR A 790 -4.53 -5.12 16.27
N VAL A 791 -4.11 -4.12 15.49
CA VAL A 791 -4.86 -2.87 15.32
C VAL A 791 -5.64 -2.85 14.02
N THR A 792 -6.69 -2.02 13.96
CA THR A 792 -7.45 -1.82 12.72
C THR A 792 -6.58 -1.19 11.63
N GLU A 793 -7.00 -1.31 10.38
CA GLU A 793 -6.35 -0.65 9.24
C GLU A 793 -6.22 0.87 9.46
N SER A 794 -7.29 1.50 9.95
CA SER A 794 -7.30 2.93 10.24
C SER A 794 -6.31 3.33 11.31
N GLU A 795 -6.23 2.58 12.42
CA GLU A 795 -5.24 2.83 13.47
C GLU A 795 -3.81 2.67 12.93
N PHE A 796 -3.56 1.65 12.10
CA PHE A 796 -2.24 1.44 11.51
C PHE A 796 -1.86 2.55 10.51
N ASN A 797 -2.83 3.10 9.77
CA ASN A 797 -2.62 4.25 8.90
C ASN A 797 -2.21 5.50 9.69
N TYR A 798 -2.86 5.76 10.84
CA TYR A 798 -2.45 6.84 11.74
C TYR A 798 -1.04 6.64 12.32
N LEU A 799 -0.66 5.41 12.65
CA LEU A 799 0.70 5.09 13.12
C LEU A 799 1.75 5.29 12.02
N ARG A 800 1.45 4.92 10.77
CA ARG A 800 2.30 5.21 9.62
C ARG A 800 2.54 6.72 9.47
N GLN A 801 1.48 7.53 9.56
CA GLN A 801 1.59 8.99 9.49
C GLN A 801 2.38 9.56 10.68
N LEU A 802 2.16 9.06 11.89
CA LEU A 802 2.82 9.56 13.10
C LEU A 802 4.33 9.39 13.06
N PHE A 803 4.79 8.22 12.61
CA PHE A 803 6.20 7.83 12.60
C PHE A 803 6.85 7.92 11.20
N HIS A 804 6.15 8.48 10.22
CA HIS A 804 6.67 8.76 8.88
C HIS A 804 7.27 7.54 8.18
N PHE A 805 6.53 6.40 8.12
CA PHE A 805 6.99 5.23 7.39
C PHE A 805 5.98 4.72 6.37
N ASN A 806 6.45 4.44 5.15
CA ASN A 806 5.67 3.81 4.09
C ASN A 806 5.81 2.28 4.09
N GLY A 807 6.94 1.76 4.55
CA GLY A 807 7.25 0.33 4.58
C GLY A 807 7.49 -0.23 5.99
N ILE A 808 7.47 -1.56 6.11
CA ILE A 808 7.83 -2.33 7.32
C ILE A 808 8.94 -3.33 6.95
N PRO A 809 9.84 -3.73 7.90
CA PRO A 809 9.81 -3.38 9.33
C PRO A 809 10.14 -1.91 9.60
N HIS A 810 9.52 -1.36 10.63
CA HIS A 810 9.85 -0.06 11.17
C HIS A 810 9.96 -0.14 12.70
N TYR A 811 10.88 0.61 13.29
CA TYR A 811 11.19 0.51 14.71
C TYR A 811 11.24 1.88 15.38
N GLU A 812 10.66 1.98 16.58
CA GLU A 812 10.75 3.18 17.41
C GLU A 812 11.19 2.83 18.84
N LEU A 813 11.94 3.72 19.47
CA LEU A 813 12.31 3.63 20.88
C LEU A 813 11.57 4.71 21.66
N VAL A 814 10.66 4.30 22.53
CA VAL A 814 9.88 5.19 23.41
C VAL A 814 10.59 5.26 24.76
N LEU A 815 10.90 6.45 25.23
CA LEU A 815 11.52 6.66 26.53
C LEU A 815 10.47 6.63 27.66
N LYS A 816 10.93 6.55 28.93
CA LYS A 816 10.03 6.48 30.11
C LYS A 816 9.06 7.64 30.22
N ASP A 817 9.43 8.81 29.74
CA ASP A 817 8.58 10.02 29.73
C ASP A 817 7.61 10.07 28.52
N GLY A 818 7.56 9.02 27.70
CA GLY A 818 6.74 8.94 26.50
C GLY A 818 7.28 9.70 25.29
N SER A 819 8.46 10.32 25.37
CA SER A 819 9.15 10.91 24.22
C SER A 819 9.77 9.82 23.33
N ILE A 820 9.98 10.13 22.05
CA ILE A 820 10.58 9.22 21.09
C ILE A 820 12.06 9.52 20.98
N SER A 821 12.89 8.50 21.11
CA SER A 821 14.34 8.63 20.91
C SER A 821 14.67 8.92 19.46
N LYS A 822 15.60 9.84 19.20
CA LYS A 822 16.16 10.07 17.87
C LYS A 822 17.22 9.05 17.47
N GLU A 823 17.59 8.16 18.37
CA GLU A 823 18.51 7.07 18.09
C GLU A 823 17.80 5.99 17.27
N GLY A 824 18.07 5.93 15.97
CA GLY A 824 17.50 4.95 15.06
C GLY A 824 17.98 3.53 15.38
N LEU A 825 17.23 2.83 16.24
CA LEU A 825 17.53 1.45 16.64
C LEU A 825 16.77 0.47 15.79
N GLY A 826 17.48 -0.39 15.05
CA GLY A 826 16.92 -1.60 14.44
C GLY A 826 17.30 -2.85 15.21
N THR A 827 16.82 -4.01 14.78
CA THR A 827 17.09 -5.31 15.43
C THR A 827 18.58 -5.66 15.50
N HIS A 828 19.41 -5.10 14.63
CA HIS A 828 20.87 -5.29 14.65
C HIS A 828 21.62 -4.44 15.69
N LYS A 829 21.02 -3.34 16.19
CA LYS A 829 21.62 -2.45 17.21
C LYS A 829 21.05 -2.67 18.61
N ILE A 830 19.83 -3.22 18.70
CA ILE A 830 19.11 -3.31 19.98
C ILE A 830 19.85 -4.14 21.02
N ARG A 831 20.60 -5.16 20.63
CA ARG A 831 21.40 -5.98 21.56
C ARG A 831 22.40 -5.11 22.33
N LYS A 832 23.21 -4.35 21.61
CA LYS A 832 24.22 -3.46 22.20
C LYS A 832 23.56 -2.40 23.09
N TYR A 833 22.47 -1.80 22.62
CA TYR A 833 21.73 -0.81 23.41
C TYR A 833 21.22 -1.38 24.75
N LEU A 834 20.69 -2.60 24.75
CA LEU A 834 20.18 -3.24 25.97
C LEU A 834 21.30 -3.61 26.94
N GLU A 835 22.42 -4.11 26.46
CA GLU A 835 23.59 -4.46 27.29
C GLU A 835 24.22 -3.23 27.94
N GLU A 836 24.24 -2.09 27.27
CA GLU A 836 24.79 -0.82 27.78
C GLU A 836 23.81 -0.11 28.74
N ASN A 837 22.51 -0.13 28.49
CA ASN A 837 21.53 0.68 29.27
C ASN A 837 20.72 -0.13 30.28
N PHE A 838 20.60 -1.44 30.11
CA PHE A 838 19.80 -2.34 30.93
C PHE A 838 20.55 -3.65 31.25
N PRO A 839 21.70 -3.61 31.92
CA PRO A 839 22.50 -4.80 32.16
C PRO A 839 21.74 -5.78 33.07
N VAL A 840 21.53 -7.01 32.56
CA VAL A 840 20.93 -8.13 33.32
C VAL A 840 22.08 -8.99 33.82
N SER A 841 22.23 -9.10 35.13
CA SER A 841 23.17 -10.02 35.77
C SER A 841 22.79 -11.47 35.39
N GLU A 842 23.71 -12.23 34.85
CA GLU A 842 23.51 -13.67 34.69
C GLU A 842 23.26 -14.28 36.07
N PRO A 843 22.25 -15.16 36.24
CA PRO A 843 22.12 -15.89 37.49
C PRO A 843 23.42 -16.67 37.72
N ALA A 844 24.04 -16.49 38.87
CA ALA A 844 25.21 -17.21 39.28
C ALA A 844 25.00 -18.70 39.00
N GLN A 845 25.85 -19.31 38.13
CA GLN A 845 25.87 -20.73 37.99
C GLN A 845 26.12 -21.32 39.38
N LEU A 846 25.10 -21.95 39.99
CA LEU A 846 25.27 -22.76 41.16
C LEU A 846 26.23 -23.87 40.78
N ASN A 847 27.48 -23.72 41.18
CA ASN A 847 28.45 -24.82 41.20
C ASN A 847 27.85 -25.95 42.06
N LEU A 848 27.12 -26.86 41.44
CA LEU A 848 26.82 -28.16 42.01
C LEU A 848 28.07 -29.08 41.84
N ASN A 849 29.13 -28.74 42.56
CA ASN A 849 30.25 -29.66 42.87
C ASN A 849 30.60 -29.46 44.32
N GLU A 850 29.88 -30.11 45.22
CA GLU A 850 30.29 -30.57 46.56
C GLU A 850 29.22 -31.55 47.03
N GLU A 851 29.40 -32.82 46.68
CA GLU A 851 29.43 -34.03 47.52
C GLU A 851 29.62 -35.32 46.72
#